data_8a94dbfe894ba3c13e0a453f67de55fa
#
_entry.id   8a94dbfe894ba3c13e0a453f67de55fa
#
_cell.length_a   1.000
_cell.length_b   1.000
_cell.length_c   1.000
_cell.angle_alpha   90.00
_cell.angle_beta   90.00
_cell.angle_gamma   90.00
#
_symmetry.space_group_name_H-M   'P 1'
#
loop_
_entity.id
_entity.type
_entity.pdbx_description
1 polymer ?
#
loop_
_entity_poly.entity_id
_entity_poly.type
_entity_poly.pdbx_seq_one_letter_code
_entity_poly.pdbx_strand_id
1 'polypeptide(L)'
;MKLNRLLAIMGLVCLLHSNPIYAQDQFTVSGYLRDSSNGEALIGATIRITGESIGTVTNVYGFYSITLSKGNYVLDYRYVGYDAFTQSVELNSNTRLDIELKPSEQQLEAVVISGKAADDNISNIEMSTAELDIKSIQKMPAFAGEVDVIKSIQLLPGVTTVGEGAAGFNVRGGSVGQNLVLLDEAPVYQSSHLMGFFSVFNPDAVKDVKLYKGGVPAQYGGRVSSILDIRMKEGNSKSYDVSGGIGTVFSRLAIEGPIKKDKASFIVAARRSYADVIAKVFTDALSDGTAMYFYDLTAKTNYHINENNRIYLSGYWGRDVLEFDENQGFDWGNRTASFRWNHLYSDKLFSNLTMFYSNYDYGFKFGDKDDLFQIGSEVSTVNMKPEFNWFLNTNNELTFGGEAIMYLFEPGTMINKSVGETTNSSLESRRALEAAIYASNNQKVTEQLSLQYGLRLSYFNYLGGTVFEYGDTIPGNTKPIVDEYQYKKWGSIADFYNLEPRLSFNYKMSTTASLKGSFTRMNQYIHLISNTTASTPIDVWQPSTNNIDPQAADQVALGYFKNLSSNEFELSAEAYYKWMHDQVDYIDGADVFVNQYLESQLLSGKGRAYGLELYGKKNQGRLTGWMSYTLGWTELKVDGINYGGDKVNRIGDWYPTRYDQRHNVKLAAFYELNDKVSFSANFSYISGTPTTFPTDRLNVAGYVVPYINNNERNNYRIPDYHRLDLGMSINNVWRGKKGRSGEDNIAISVYNAYGRQNPFSIYFSQERGRIPVGSPVETNATQLSIIGSVIPAIAYNFKF
;
A
#
# COMPACT_ATOMS: atom_id res chain seq x y z
N MET A 1 -34.39 3.62 -22.17
CA MET A 1 -34.98 2.29 -22.47
C MET A 1 -34.06 1.11 -22.07
N LYS A 2 -32.75 1.22 -22.04
CA LYS A 2 -31.81 0.13 -21.62
C LYS A 2 -31.75 -0.10 -20.11
N LEU A 3 -31.85 0.95 -19.28
CA LEU A 3 -31.78 0.85 -17.81
C LEU A 3 -33.00 0.11 -17.21
N ASN A 4 -34.19 0.33 -17.74
CA ASN A 4 -35.40 -0.35 -17.25
C ASN A 4 -35.41 -1.85 -17.56
N ARG A 5 -34.73 -2.29 -18.62
CA ARG A 5 -34.59 -3.73 -18.92
C ARG A 5 -33.59 -4.42 -17.99
N LEU A 6 -32.55 -3.72 -17.56
CA LEU A 6 -31.59 -4.26 -16.58
C LEU A 6 -32.23 -4.41 -15.19
N LEU A 7 -33.00 -3.42 -14.76
CA LEU A 7 -33.77 -3.46 -13.50
C LEU A 7 -34.86 -4.54 -13.51
N ALA A 8 -35.49 -4.77 -14.66
CA ALA A 8 -36.47 -5.84 -14.82
C ALA A 8 -35.85 -7.25 -14.78
N ILE A 9 -34.63 -7.41 -15.34
CA ILE A 9 -33.88 -8.68 -15.28
C ILE A 9 -33.38 -8.93 -13.86
N MET A 10 -32.87 -7.92 -13.14
CA MET A 10 -32.53 -8.06 -11.73
C MET A 10 -33.73 -8.38 -10.85
N GLY A 11 -34.90 -7.78 -11.11
CA GLY A 11 -36.14 -8.11 -10.40
C GLY A 11 -36.61 -9.54 -10.68
N LEU A 12 -36.43 -10.04 -11.89
CA LEU A 12 -36.85 -11.40 -12.28
C LEU A 12 -35.91 -12.47 -11.66
N VAL A 13 -34.63 -12.20 -11.52
CA VAL A 13 -33.68 -13.11 -10.85
C VAL A 13 -33.97 -13.20 -9.35
N CYS A 14 -34.39 -12.12 -8.69
CA CYS A 14 -34.81 -12.14 -7.29
C CYS A 14 -36.11 -12.91 -7.04
N LEU A 15 -37.02 -12.99 -8.03
CA LEU A 15 -38.32 -13.70 -7.90
C LEU A 15 -38.26 -15.20 -8.15
N LEU A 16 -37.17 -15.72 -8.72
CA LEU A 16 -37.05 -17.15 -9.06
C LEU A 16 -36.55 -18.05 -7.93
N HIS A 17 -36.30 -17.53 -6.74
CA HIS A 17 -35.80 -18.30 -5.60
C HIS A 17 -36.74 -18.34 -4.38
N SER A 18 -38.04 -18.26 -4.57
CA SER A 18 -39.02 -18.54 -3.51
C SER A 18 -39.33 -20.04 -3.44
N ASN A 19 -38.38 -20.85 -2.97
CA ASN A 19 -38.68 -22.16 -2.44
C ASN A 19 -39.39 -21.96 -1.08
N PRO A 20 -40.49 -22.69 -0.75
CA PRO A 20 -41.06 -22.67 0.58
C PRO A 20 -40.03 -23.31 1.54
N ILE A 21 -39.31 -22.46 2.28
CA ILE A 21 -38.45 -22.91 3.36
C ILE A 21 -39.34 -23.32 4.50
N TYR A 22 -39.41 -24.63 4.80
CA TYR A 22 -39.87 -25.09 6.10
C TYR A 22 -38.89 -24.47 7.10
N ALA A 23 -39.40 -23.57 7.94
CA ALA A 23 -38.59 -22.90 8.98
C ALA A 23 -38.18 -23.95 10.02
N GLN A 24 -37.04 -24.60 9.82
CA GLN A 24 -36.34 -25.22 10.93
C GLN A 24 -35.87 -24.12 11.87
N ASP A 25 -36.10 -24.30 13.19
CA ASP A 25 -35.57 -23.38 14.20
C ASP A 25 -34.07 -23.26 14.03
N GLN A 26 -33.63 -22.07 13.56
CA GLN A 26 -32.22 -21.76 13.35
C GLN A 26 -31.77 -20.79 14.44
N PHE A 27 -30.66 -21.11 15.05
CA PHE A 27 -30.03 -20.29 16.05
C PHE A 27 -28.60 -19.92 15.66
N THR A 28 -28.12 -18.81 16.20
CA THR A 28 -26.79 -18.26 15.85
C THR A 28 -25.84 -18.42 17.04
N VAL A 29 -24.65 -18.96 16.76
CA VAL A 29 -23.49 -18.85 17.64
C VAL A 29 -22.65 -17.68 17.16
N SER A 30 -22.40 -16.72 18.00
CA SER A 30 -21.57 -15.54 17.70
C SER A 30 -20.58 -15.26 18.84
N GLY A 31 -19.56 -14.46 18.56
CA GLY A 31 -18.61 -14.07 19.59
C GLY A 31 -17.31 -13.51 19.02
N TYR A 32 -16.37 -13.27 19.92
CA TYR A 32 -15.03 -12.80 19.56
C TYR A 32 -13.98 -13.88 19.86
N LEU A 33 -13.00 -13.99 18.94
CA LEU A 33 -11.84 -14.83 19.13
C LEU A 33 -10.60 -13.97 19.41
N ARG A 34 -9.89 -14.25 20.49
CA ARG A 34 -8.78 -13.44 20.99
C ARG A 34 -7.58 -14.30 21.38
N ASP A 35 -6.42 -13.65 21.43
CA ASP A 35 -5.20 -14.19 22.02
C ASP A 35 -5.30 -14.16 23.56
N SER A 36 -5.12 -15.29 24.21
CA SER A 36 -5.17 -15.39 25.68
C SER A 36 -4.00 -14.70 26.37
N SER A 37 -2.89 -14.46 25.69
CA SER A 37 -1.69 -13.86 26.27
C SER A 37 -1.77 -12.33 26.36
N ASN A 38 -2.42 -11.67 25.39
CA ASN A 38 -2.46 -10.21 25.29
C ASN A 38 -3.87 -9.62 25.11
N GLY A 39 -4.89 -10.47 24.79
CA GLY A 39 -6.27 -10.08 24.54
C GLY A 39 -6.56 -9.50 23.17
N GLU A 40 -5.60 -9.49 22.24
CA GLU A 40 -5.80 -9.01 20.87
C GLU A 40 -6.75 -9.88 20.05
N ALA A 41 -7.53 -9.25 19.18
CA ALA A 41 -8.41 -9.94 18.25
C ALA A 41 -7.64 -10.82 17.26
N LEU A 42 -8.09 -12.06 17.04
CA LEU A 42 -7.53 -12.98 16.04
C LEU A 42 -8.29 -12.83 14.72
N ILE A 43 -7.65 -12.22 13.72
CA ILE A 43 -8.20 -11.90 12.41
C ILE A 43 -8.10 -13.11 11.50
N GLY A 44 -9.21 -13.49 10.82
CA GLY A 44 -9.21 -14.63 9.89
C GLY A 44 -9.09 -16.01 10.57
N ALA A 45 -9.29 -16.09 11.88
CA ALA A 45 -9.31 -17.37 12.59
C ALA A 45 -10.51 -18.20 12.15
N THR A 46 -10.32 -19.50 12.03
CA THR A 46 -11.32 -20.43 11.49
C THR A 46 -12.13 -21.06 12.61
N ILE A 47 -13.44 -21.07 12.44
CA ILE A 47 -14.40 -21.80 13.28
C ILE A 47 -15.11 -22.82 12.42
N ARG A 48 -14.97 -24.11 12.73
CA ARG A 48 -15.58 -25.23 11.98
C ARG A 48 -16.44 -26.11 12.88
N ILE A 49 -17.46 -26.73 12.31
CA ILE A 49 -18.21 -27.76 13.00
C ILE A 49 -17.47 -29.10 12.76
N THR A 50 -17.15 -29.79 13.85
CA THR A 50 -16.45 -31.08 13.79
C THR A 50 -17.32 -32.11 13.07
N GLY A 51 -16.78 -32.70 11.98
CA GLY A 51 -17.50 -33.71 11.18
C GLY A 51 -18.35 -33.12 10.05
N GLU A 52 -18.42 -31.81 9.91
CA GLU A 52 -19.17 -31.14 8.84
C GLU A 52 -18.26 -30.22 8.01
N SER A 53 -18.71 -29.88 6.81
CA SER A 53 -18.03 -28.88 5.95
C SER A 53 -18.47 -27.43 6.23
N ILE A 54 -19.21 -27.23 7.32
CA ILE A 54 -19.76 -25.92 7.73
C ILE A 54 -18.77 -25.23 8.65
N GLY A 55 -18.52 -23.94 8.36
CA GLY A 55 -17.63 -23.11 9.16
C GLY A 55 -17.74 -21.66 8.78
N THR A 56 -17.11 -20.82 9.57
CA THR A 56 -16.96 -19.36 9.36
C THR A 56 -15.54 -18.93 9.74
N VAL A 57 -15.19 -17.70 9.43
CA VAL A 57 -13.93 -17.08 9.86
C VAL A 57 -14.21 -15.80 10.61
N THR A 58 -13.29 -15.40 11.49
CA THR A 58 -13.40 -14.12 12.16
C THR A 58 -13.14 -12.98 11.19
N ASN A 59 -13.91 -11.90 11.32
CA ASN A 59 -13.66 -10.67 10.58
C ASN A 59 -12.39 -9.94 11.11
N VAL A 60 -12.06 -8.80 10.53
CA VAL A 60 -10.88 -7.99 10.91
C VAL A 60 -10.91 -7.45 12.35
N TYR A 61 -11.97 -7.67 13.07
CA TYR A 61 -12.15 -7.30 14.49
C TYR A 61 -12.23 -8.52 15.42
N GLY A 62 -11.99 -9.72 14.87
CA GLY A 62 -12.07 -10.97 15.61
C GLY A 62 -13.49 -11.47 15.88
N PHE A 63 -14.52 -10.82 15.31
CA PHE A 63 -15.91 -11.25 15.47
C PHE A 63 -16.26 -12.35 14.47
N TYR A 64 -17.03 -13.36 14.92
CA TYR A 64 -17.59 -14.40 14.09
C TYR A 64 -19.06 -14.60 14.35
N SER A 65 -19.78 -15.14 13.37
CA SER A 65 -21.19 -15.53 13.48
C SER A 65 -21.45 -16.71 12.58
N ILE A 66 -22.13 -17.74 13.14
CA ILE A 66 -22.53 -18.94 12.42
C ILE A 66 -23.96 -19.32 12.81
N THR A 67 -24.85 -19.46 11.84
CA THR A 67 -26.26 -19.79 12.06
C THR A 67 -26.51 -21.25 11.68
N LEU A 68 -27.03 -22.04 12.61
CA LEU A 68 -27.21 -23.48 12.48
C LEU A 68 -28.64 -23.86 12.89
N SER A 69 -29.10 -25.02 12.48
CA SER A 69 -30.34 -25.61 12.98
C SER A 69 -30.19 -25.96 14.46
N LYS A 70 -31.34 -26.08 15.18
CA LYS A 70 -31.35 -26.59 16.55
C LYS A 70 -30.64 -27.95 16.62
N GLY A 71 -29.70 -28.10 17.56
CA GLY A 71 -28.93 -29.36 17.69
C GLY A 71 -27.73 -29.24 18.62
N ASN A 72 -26.99 -30.34 18.71
CA ASN A 72 -25.72 -30.42 19.45
C ASN A 72 -24.56 -30.39 18.48
N TYR A 73 -23.64 -29.44 18.70
CA TYR A 73 -22.49 -29.22 17.83
C TYR A 73 -21.19 -29.21 18.64
N VAL A 74 -20.12 -29.62 18.00
CA VAL A 74 -18.75 -29.41 18.51
C VAL A 74 -18.08 -28.41 17.59
N LEU A 75 -17.84 -27.20 18.10
CA LEU A 75 -17.13 -26.14 17.37
C LEU A 75 -15.63 -26.27 17.60
N ASP A 76 -14.86 -26.27 16.53
CA ASP A 76 -13.40 -26.35 16.50
C ASP A 76 -12.85 -24.98 16.07
N TYR A 77 -12.12 -24.31 16.98
CA TYR A 77 -11.51 -23.00 16.80
C TYR A 77 -10.03 -23.17 16.51
N ARG A 78 -9.58 -22.64 15.39
CA ARG A 78 -8.18 -22.75 14.96
C ARG A 78 -7.62 -21.44 14.45
N TYR A 79 -6.40 -21.20 14.84
CA TYR A 79 -5.57 -20.15 14.29
C TYR A 79 -4.12 -20.63 14.29
N VAL A 80 -3.37 -20.30 13.24
CA VAL A 80 -1.99 -20.79 13.13
C VAL A 80 -1.14 -20.12 14.20
N GLY A 81 -0.30 -20.93 14.86
CA GLY A 81 0.49 -20.45 16.01
C GLY A 81 -0.22 -20.60 17.35
N TYR A 82 -1.42 -21.18 17.35
CA TYR A 82 -2.23 -21.36 18.56
C TYR A 82 -2.68 -22.81 18.72
N ASP A 83 -2.87 -23.22 19.95
CA ASP A 83 -3.47 -24.51 20.25
C ASP A 83 -4.92 -24.54 19.78
N ALA A 84 -5.34 -25.62 19.12
CA ALA A 84 -6.72 -25.80 18.72
C ALA A 84 -7.62 -25.92 19.97
N PHE A 85 -8.77 -25.25 19.93
CA PHE A 85 -9.73 -25.31 21.02
C PHE A 85 -11.07 -25.83 20.51
N THR A 86 -11.66 -26.79 21.23
CA THR A 86 -12.98 -27.34 20.89
C THR A 86 -14.00 -27.05 22.00
N GLN A 87 -15.21 -26.64 21.60
CA GLN A 87 -16.31 -26.36 22.52
C GLN A 87 -17.58 -27.05 22.06
N SER A 88 -18.16 -27.87 22.94
CA SER A 88 -19.50 -28.43 22.71
C SER A 88 -20.57 -27.41 23.03
N VAL A 89 -21.57 -27.32 22.18
CA VAL A 89 -22.68 -26.36 22.30
C VAL A 89 -23.98 -27.09 22.04
N GLU A 90 -24.93 -26.98 22.96
CA GLU A 90 -26.33 -27.36 22.78
C GLU A 90 -27.09 -26.12 22.29
N LEU A 91 -27.37 -26.05 20.99
CA LEU A 91 -27.92 -24.88 20.32
C LEU A 91 -29.45 -24.90 20.33
N ASN A 92 -30.08 -24.38 21.40
CA ASN A 92 -31.53 -24.25 21.58
C ASN A 92 -32.00 -22.78 21.52
N SER A 93 -31.08 -21.84 21.53
CA SER A 93 -31.28 -20.39 21.40
C SER A 93 -30.00 -19.75 20.85
N ASN A 94 -30.09 -18.47 20.46
CA ASN A 94 -28.88 -17.71 20.10
C ASN A 94 -27.91 -17.72 21.28
N THR A 95 -26.66 -18.05 21.00
CA THR A 95 -25.61 -18.25 22.01
C THR A 95 -24.39 -17.44 21.68
N ARG A 96 -23.89 -16.70 22.65
CA ARG A 96 -22.63 -15.95 22.50
C ARG A 96 -21.50 -16.68 23.18
N LEU A 97 -20.40 -16.86 22.44
CA LEU A 97 -19.18 -17.51 22.90
C LEU A 97 -17.95 -16.68 22.55
N ASP A 98 -17.42 -15.96 23.50
CA ASP A 98 -16.12 -15.28 23.36
C ASP A 98 -15.03 -16.29 23.77
N ILE A 99 -14.09 -16.56 22.89
CA ILE A 99 -13.05 -17.59 23.05
C ILE A 99 -11.68 -16.93 23.07
N GLU A 100 -10.82 -17.37 24.00
CA GLU A 100 -9.40 -17.03 24.01
C GLU A 100 -8.58 -18.25 23.63
N LEU A 101 -7.78 -18.15 22.53
CA LEU A 101 -6.87 -19.19 22.11
C LEU A 101 -5.50 -18.98 22.77
N LYS A 102 -4.87 -20.07 23.17
CA LYS A 102 -3.53 -20.07 23.77
C LYS A 102 -2.48 -20.18 22.64
N PRO A 103 -1.46 -19.30 22.60
CA PRO A 103 -0.32 -19.50 21.72
C PRO A 103 0.33 -20.86 21.97
N SER A 104 0.66 -21.60 20.90
CA SER A 104 1.21 -22.95 21.00
C SER A 104 2.68 -22.91 21.39
N GLU A 105 3.05 -23.64 22.42
CA GLU A 105 4.45 -23.80 22.86
C GLU A 105 5.24 -24.78 21.97
N GLN A 106 4.56 -25.66 21.22
CA GLN A 106 5.18 -26.70 20.39
C GLN A 106 5.68 -26.19 19.01
N GLN A 107 5.37 -24.94 18.64
CA GLN A 107 5.76 -24.37 17.33
C GLN A 107 7.16 -23.74 17.30
N LEU A 108 7.99 -23.90 18.31
CA LEU A 108 9.40 -23.53 18.23
C LEU A 108 10.21 -24.38 17.23
N GLU A 109 9.67 -25.53 16.77
CA GLU A 109 10.33 -26.42 15.81
C GLU A 109 9.91 -26.24 14.33
N ALA A 110 8.83 -25.49 14.05
CA ALA A 110 8.37 -25.27 12.67
C ALA A 110 7.99 -23.81 12.45
N VAL A 111 8.77 -23.10 11.66
CA VAL A 111 8.45 -21.73 11.26
C VAL A 111 7.23 -21.73 10.36
N VAL A 112 6.11 -21.28 10.86
CA VAL A 112 4.91 -21.04 10.05
C VAL A 112 4.91 -19.58 9.61
N ILE A 113 4.97 -19.36 8.31
CA ILE A 113 5.11 -18.01 7.70
C ILE A 113 3.76 -17.28 7.58
N SER A 114 2.62 -17.85 8.01
CA SER A 114 1.34 -17.14 7.99
C SER A 114 0.43 -17.54 9.14
N GLY A 115 -0.28 -16.57 9.71
CA GLY A 115 -1.29 -16.75 10.74
C GLY A 115 -2.62 -17.33 10.24
N LYS A 116 -2.76 -17.73 8.98
CA LYS A 116 -3.98 -18.25 8.36
C LYS A 116 -4.03 -19.77 8.35
N ALA A 117 -5.25 -20.33 8.12
CA ALA A 117 -5.42 -21.75 7.92
C ALA A 117 -4.46 -22.29 6.85
N ALA A 118 -3.93 -23.48 7.05
CA ALA A 118 -2.92 -24.07 6.14
C ALA A 118 -3.42 -24.27 4.69
N ASP A 119 -4.72 -24.22 4.46
CA ASP A 119 -5.38 -24.31 3.15
C ASP A 119 -6.02 -22.99 2.70
N ASP A 120 -5.69 -21.84 3.33
CA ASP A 120 -6.32 -20.54 3.06
C ASP A 120 -6.16 -20.13 1.59
N ASN A 121 -4.99 -20.32 1.00
CA ASN A 121 -4.73 -20.06 -0.41
C ASN A 121 -5.62 -20.87 -1.36
N ILE A 122 -6.21 -22.00 -0.93
CA ILE A 122 -7.15 -22.82 -1.70
C ILE A 122 -8.60 -22.48 -1.35
N SER A 123 -8.90 -22.28 -0.05
CA SER A 123 -10.27 -22.19 0.46
C SER A 123 -10.82 -20.77 0.44
N ASN A 124 -10.00 -19.76 0.60
CA ASN A 124 -10.41 -18.36 0.59
C ASN A 124 -10.84 -17.92 -0.81
N ILE A 125 -11.89 -17.11 -0.89
CA ILE A 125 -12.40 -16.55 -2.15
C ILE A 125 -11.51 -15.41 -2.68
N GLU A 126 -10.79 -14.74 -1.80
CA GLU A 126 -9.94 -13.64 -2.20
C GLU A 126 -8.90 -14.09 -3.22
N MET A 127 -8.78 -13.32 -4.29
CA MET A 127 -7.83 -13.56 -5.35
C MET A 127 -6.85 -12.39 -5.46
N SER A 128 -5.61 -12.68 -5.82
CA SER A 128 -4.57 -11.64 -5.99
C SER A 128 -4.34 -10.81 -4.72
N THR A 129 -4.54 -11.43 -3.58
CA THR A 129 -4.31 -10.85 -2.26
C THR A 129 -3.07 -11.47 -1.66
N ALA A 130 -2.20 -10.64 -1.10
CA ALA A 130 -1.03 -11.10 -0.35
C ALA A 130 -1.07 -10.54 1.07
N GLU A 131 -0.76 -11.39 2.03
CA GLU A 131 -0.71 -11.01 3.44
C GLU A 131 0.63 -11.43 4.02
N LEU A 132 1.26 -10.50 4.73
CA LEU A 132 2.51 -10.73 5.43
C LEU A 132 2.29 -10.44 6.91
N ASP A 133 2.46 -11.45 7.74
CA ASP A 133 2.48 -11.25 9.19
C ASP A 133 3.79 -10.59 9.63
N ILE A 134 3.73 -9.85 10.72
CA ILE A 134 4.86 -9.09 11.22
C ILE A 134 6.05 -9.98 11.63
N LYS A 135 5.81 -11.21 12.08
CA LYS A 135 6.87 -12.14 12.46
C LYS A 135 7.72 -12.56 11.26
N SER A 136 7.07 -12.75 10.09
CA SER A 136 7.78 -13.02 8.83
C SER A 136 8.61 -11.82 8.37
N ILE A 137 8.07 -10.61 8.50
CA ILE A 137 8.78 -9.37 8.20
C ILE A 137 10.01 -9.23 9.10
N GLN A 138 9.89 -9.50 10.40
CA GLN A 138 10.99 -9.39 11.38
C GLN A 138 12.14 -10.38 11.13
N LYS A 139 11.94 -11.46 10.36
CA LYS A 139 12.99 -12.42 9.98
C LYS A 139 13.79 -11.99 8.76
N MET A 140 13.36 -10.98 8.02
CA MET A 140 14.06 -10.54 6.82
C MET A 140 15.40 -9.85 7.14
N PRO A 141 16.39 -9.90 6.21
CA PRO A 141 17.60 -9.10 6.35
C PRO A 141 17.25 -7.63 6.51
N ALA A 142 17.71 -7.04 7.58
CA ALA A 142 17.43 -5.65 7.92
C ALA A 142 18.28 -4.70 7.06
N PHE A 143 17.68 -3.63 6.54
CA PHE A 143 18.44 -2.53 5.95
C PHE A 143 18.92 -1.59 7.07
N ALA A 144 20.21 -1.36 7.15
CA ALA A 144 20.83 -0.53 8.21
C ALA A 144 20.42 -0.90 9.66
N GLY A 145 20.02 -2.18 9.87
CA GLY A 145 19.62 -2.72 11.18
C GLY A 145 18.11 -2.71 11.43
N GLU A 146 17.25 -2.29 10.47
CA GLU A 146 15.79 -2.33 10.60
C GLU A 146 15.12 -3.13 9.49
N VAL A 147 14.11 -3.90 9.88
CA VAL A 147 13.19 -4.56 8.98
C VAL A 147 12.12 -3.57 8.51
N ASP A 148 11.68 -3.70 7.27
CA ASP A 148 10.84 -2.71 6.61
C ASP A 148 9.61 -3.36 5.97
N VAL A 149 8.42 -2.81 6.29
CA VAL A 149 7.13 -3.32 5.78
C VAL A 149 7.02 -3.17 4.26
N ILE A 150 7.34 -2.00 3.72
CA ILE A 150 7.24 -1.74 2.27
C ILE A 150 8.27 -2.56 1.50
N LYS A 151 9.51 -2.65 1.99
CA LYS A 151 10.54 -3.50 1.38
C LYS A 151 10.13 -4.97 1.36
N SER A 152 9.42 -5.43 2.40
CA SER A 152 8.93 -6.79 2.49
C SER A 152 7.84 -7.10 1.46
N ILE A 153 6.87 -6.20 1.26
CA ILE A 153 5.86 -6.38 0.21
C ILE A 153 6.46 -6.28 -1.21
N GLN A 154 7.54 -5.54 -1.39
CA GLN A 154 8.26 -5.48 -2.66
C GLN A 154 8.85 -6.83 -3.08
N LEU A 155 8.97 -7.82 -2.18
CA LEU A 155 9.39 -9.19 -2.49
C LEU A 155 8.25 -10.09 -2.99
N LEU A 156 7.01 -9.59 -3.05
CA LEU A 156 5.85 -10.33 -3.52
C LEU A 156 5.71 -10.28 -5.04
N PRO A 157 5.01 -11.25 -5.67
CA PRO A 157 4.78 -11.24 -7.12
C PRO A 157 3.87 -10.07 -7.52
N GLY A 158 4.12 -9.46 -8.68
CA GLY A 158 3.35 -8.34 -9.22
C GLY A 158 3.59 -7.00 -8.53
N VAL A 159 4.48 -6.94 -7.53
CA VAL A 159 4.91 -5.69 -6.88
C VAL A 159 6.29 -5.32 -7.40
N THR A 160 6.48 -4.09 -7.81
CA THR A 160 7.74 -3.60 -8.39
C THR A 160 8.19 -2.30 -7.72
N THR A 161 9.46 -1.96 -7.89
CA THR A 161 10.06 -0.69 -7.48
C THR A 161 11.03 -0.23 -8.56
N VAL A 162 11.21 1.06 -8.71
CA VAL A 162 12.17 1.60 -9.68
C VAL A 162 13.62 1.62 -9.17
N GLY A 163 13.87 1.08 -7.99
CA GLY A 163 15.24 0.91 -7.46
C GLY A 163 15.41 1.39 -6.02
N GLU A 164 16.66 1.55 -5.63
CA GLU A 164 17.06 2.06 -4.32
C GLU A 164 16.79 3.55 -4.22
N GLY A 165 16.34 4.02 -3.05
CA GLY A 165 15.99 5.42 -2.86
C GLY A 165 14.73 5.86 -3.61
N ALA A 166 13.93 4.93 -4.12
CA ALA A 166 12.63 5.21 -4.73
C ALA A 166 11.52 5.07 -3.68
N ALA A 167 10.76 6.14 -3.47
CA ALA A 167 9.61 6.11 -2.60
C ALA A 167 8.46 5.28 -3.20
N GLY A 168 7.78 4.50 -2.35
CA GLY A 168 6.60 3.75 -2.74
C GLY A 168 6.88 2.44 -3.50
N PHE A 169 5.89 1.98 -4.21
CA PHE A 169 5.90 0.73 -4.98
C PHE A 169 4.88 0.79 -6.10
N ASN A 170 5.06 -0.06 -7.11
CA ASN A 170 4.14 -0.21 -8.24
C ASN A 170 3.50 -1.60 -8.18
N VAL A 171 2.23 -1.71 -8.57
CA VAL A 171 1.51 -2.98 -8.59
C VAL A 171 0.84 -3.19 -9.93
N ARG A 172 1.15 -4.33 -10.58
CA ARG A 172 0.55 -4.72 -11.88
C ARG A 172 0.46 -3.56 -12.86
N GLY A 173 1.57 -2.85 -13.04
CA GLY A 173 1.68 -1.74 -13.96
C GLY A 173 0.94 -0.46 -13.55
N GLY A 174 0.55 -0.31 -12.31
CA GLY A 174 0.08 0.97 -11.78
C GLY A 174 1.24 1.82 -11.26
N SER A 175 1.09 3.14 -11.32
CA SER A 175 2.06 4.08 -10.74
C SER A 175 1.96 4.14 -9.21
N VAL A 176 2.95 4.75 -8.56
CA VAL A 176 2.97 4.92 -7.09
C VAL A 176 1.70 5.62 -6.58
N GLY A 177 1.27 6.70 -7.24
CA GLY A 177 0.06 7.46 -6.88
C GLY A 177 -1.26 6.73 -7.14
N GLN A 178 -1.23 5.56 -7.78
CA GLN A 178 -2.39 4.72 -8.03
C GLN A 178 -2.59 3.62 -6.97
N ASN A 179 -1.76 3.58 -5.93
CA ASN A 179 -1.91 2.68 -4.79
C ASN A 179 -2.51 3.42 -3.60
N LEU A 180 -3.47 2.83 -2.92
CA LEU A 180 -3.98 3.33 -1.65
C LEU A 180 -3.22 2.65 -0.52
N VAL A 181 -2.51 3.43 0.26
CA VAL A 181 -1.78 2.95 1.44
C VAL A 181 -2.52 3.43 2.68
N LEU A 182 -2.96 2.49 3.51
CA LEU A 182 -3.77 2.76 4.69
C LEU A 182 -3.04 2.33 5.96
N LEU A 183 -3.08 3.16 7.00
CA LEU A 183 -2.72 2.81 8.36
C LEU A 183 -3.96 2.96 9.25
N ASP A 184 -4.49 1.84 9.75
CA ASP A 184 -5.76 1.81 10.50
C ASP A 184 -6.89 2.58 9.77
N GLU A 185 -7.04 2.33 8.46
CA GLU A 185 -8.00 2.92 7.52
C GLU A 185 -7.73 4.38 7.10
N ALA A 186 -6.79 5.11 7.74
CA ALA A 186 -6.39 6.45 7.31
C ALA A 186 -5.35 6.37 6.18
N PRO A 187 -5.51 7.12 5.07
CA PRO A 187 -4.55 7.15 3.99
C PRO A 187 -3.23 7.78 4.42
N VAL A 188 -2.12 7.20 3.97
CA VAL A 188 -0.77 7.72 4.11
C VAL A 188 -0.28 8.10 2.72
N TYR A 189 -0.07 9.39 2.47
CA TYR A 189 0.25 9.91 1.15
C TYR A 189 1.70 9.65 0.75
N GLN A 190 2.64 9.76 1.69
CA GLN A 190 4.02 9.38 1.50
C GLN A 190 4.36 8.22 2.45
N SER A 191 4.56 7.04 1.88
CA SER A 191 4.71 5.81 2.66
C SER A 191 6.15 5.52 3.11
N SER A 192 7.09 6.46 2.88
CA SER A 192 8.50 6.23 3.16
C SER A 192 9.22 7.44 3.73
N HIS A 193 10.21 7.15 4.58
CA HIS A 193 11.21 8.05 5.11
C HIS A 193 12.48 8.04 4.28
N LEU A 194 13.31 9.11 4.42
CA LEU A 194 14.60 9.28 3.76
C LEU A 194 14.51 8.91 2.26
N MET A 195 13.55 9.52 1.56
CA MET A 195 13.38 9.37 0.11
C MET A 195 13.23 7.92 -0.36
N GLY A 196 12.59 7.03 0.45
CA GLY A 196 12.32 5.64 0.07
C GLY A 196 13.20 4.59 0.71
N PHE A 197 14.13 4.97 1.57
CA PHE A 197 14.99 3.99 2.25
C PHE A 197 14.30 3.24 3.38
N PHE A 198 13.36 3.86 4.09
CA PHE A 198 12.60 3.25 5.18
C PHE A 198 11.11 3.52 5.01
N SER A 199 10.26 2.58 5.43
CA SER A 199 8.83 2.83 5.49
C SER A 199 8.46 3.64 6.73
N VAL A 200 7.34 4.35 6.65
CA VAL A 200 6.76 5.07 7.78
C VAL A 200 6.14 4.14 8.84
N PHE A 201 6.06 2.84 8.57
CA PHE A 201 5.41 1.86 9.41
C PHE A 201 6.39 1.27 10.42
N ASN A 202 6.20 1.59 11.70
CA ASN A 202 7.01 1.04 12.78
C ASN A 202 6.67 -0.46 12.99
N PRO A 203 7.61 -1.39 12.78
CA PRO A 203 7.34 -2.83 12.86
C PRO A 203 6.91 -3.30 14.27
N ASP A 204 7.21 -2.55 15.33
CA ASP A 204 6.78 -2.89 16.69
C ASP A 204 5.29 -2.56 16.92
N ALA A 205 4.71 -1.61 16.16
CA ALA A 205 3.32 -1.20 16.24
C ALA A 205 2.40 -1.88 15.20
N VAL A 206 2.95 -2.48 14.14
CA VAL A 206 2.19 -3.15 13.08
C VAL A 206 1.78 -4.56 13.54
N LYS A 207 0.53 -4.93 13.23
CA LYS A 207 -0.04 -6.26 13.46
C LYS A 207 -0.14 -7.07 12.19
N ASP A 208 -0.76 -6.50 11.16
CA ASP A 208 -1.09 -7.17 9.91
C ASP A 208 -0.87 -6.25 8.71
N VAL A 209 -0.43 -6.84 7.59
CA VAL A 209 -0.15 -6.15 6.34
C VAL A 209 -0.82 -6.91 5.21
N LYS A 210 -1.84 -6.32 4.59
CA LYS A 210 -2.62 -6.94 3.53
C LYS A 210 -2.59 -6.12 2.26
N LEU A 211 -2.14 -6.72 1.16
CA LEU A 211 -2.06 -6.09 -0.15
C LEU A 211 -3.08 -6.72 -1.11
N TYR A 212 -4.01 -5.93 -1.61
CA TYR A 212 -4.93 -6.28 -2.68
C TYR A 212 -4.36 -5.80 -4.02
N LYS A 213 -3.96 -6.73 -4.88
CA LYS A 213 -3.45 -6.48 -6.25
C LYS A 213 -4.54 -6.64 -7.32
N GLY A 214 -5.67 -7.22 -6.95
CA GLY A 214 -6.86 -7.49 -7.76
C GLY A 214 -7.94 -8.11 -6.88
N GLY A 215 -9.15 -8.30 -7.41
CA GLY A 215 -10.26 -8.78 -6.60
C GLY A 215 -10.58 -7.87 -5.40
N VAL A 216 -10.33 -6.56 -5.54
CA VAL A 216 -10.47 -5.57 -4.45
C VAL A 216 -11.92 -5.53 -3.98
N PRO A 217 -12.21 -5.71 -2.67
CA PRO A 217 -13.56 -5.62 -2.13
C PRO A 217 -14.22 -4.25 -2.33
N ALA A 218 -15.59 -4.22 -2.37
CA ALA A 218 -16.35 -3.01 -2.72
C ALA A 218 -16.22 -1.85 -1.72
N GLN A 219 -15.82 -2.13 -0.47
CA GLN A 219 -15.57 -1.10 0.56
C GLN A 219 -14.34 -0.23 0.29
N TYR A 220 -13.45 -0.65 -0.61
CA TYR A 220 -12.28 0.14 -1.01
C TYR A 220 -12.50 0.82 -2.36
N GLY A 221 -12.05 2.06 -2.51
CA GLY A 221 -12.13 2.85 -3.74
C GLY A 221 -11.06 3.92 -3.81
N GLY A 222 -11.20 4.84 -4.79
CA GLY A 222 -10.37 6.03 -4.91
C GLY A 222 -8.95 5.82 -5.45
N ARG A 223 -8.55 4.57 -5.80
CA ARG A 223 -7.28 4.24 -6.47
C ARG A 223 -7.48 3.11 -7.46
N VAL A 224 -6.72 3.13 -8.57
CA VAL A 224 -6.91 2.21 -9.70
C VAL A 224 -5.92 1.04 -9.77
N SER A 225 -4.96 0.96 -8.83
CA SER A 225 -3.94 -0.09 -8.89
C SER A 225 -4.04 -1.11 -7.77
N SER A 226 -3.82 -0.72 -6.53
CA SER A 226 -3.82 -1.62 -5.39
C SER A 226 -4.26 -0.93 -4.10
N ILE A 227 -4.60 -1.74 -3.10
CA ILE A 227 -4.85 -1.29 -1.73
C ILE A 227 -3.88 -2.01 -0.81
N LEU A 228 -3.10 -1.26 -0.04
CA LEU A 228 -2.27 -1.75 1.04
C LEU A 228 -2.91 -1.35 2.37
N ASP A 229 -3.54 -2.32 3.05
CA ASP A 229 -4.17 -2.13 4.36
C ASP A 229 -3.22 -2.61 5.45
N ILE A 230 -2.72 -1.66 6.26
CA ILE A 230 -1.83 -1.92 7.39
C ILE A 230 -2.60 -1.65 8.68
N ARG A 231 -2.67 -2.67 9.53
CA ARG A 231 -3.35 -2.58 10.81
C ARG A 231 -2.36 -2.56 11.94
N MET A 232 -2.61 -1.66 12.89
CA MET A 232 -1.84 -1.52 14.11
C MET A 232 -2.27 -2.54 15.16
N LYS A 233 -1.34 -2.95 16.03
CA LYS A 233 -1.64 -3.69 17.26
C LYS A 233 -2.63 -2.92 18.12
N GLU A 234 -3.41 -3.65 18.91
CA GLU A 234 -4.37 -3.06 19.85
C GLU A 234 -3.73 -2.74 21.21
N GLY A 235 -2.53 -3.27 21.45
CA GLY A 235 -1.84 -3.22 22.73
C GLY A 235 -2.30 -4.32 23.71
N ASN A 236 -1.41 -4.73 24.58
CA ASN A 236 -1.63 -5.81 25.54
C ASN A 236 -2.62 -5.39 26.64
N SER A 237 -3.77 -6.09 26.74
CA SER A 237 -4.80 -5.82 27.76
C SER A 237 -4.57 -6.55 29.09
N LYS A 238 -3.57 -7.45 29.15
CA LYS A 238 -3.30 -8.35 30.28
C LYS A 238 -2.11 -7.91 31.11
N SER A 239 -1.01 -7.51 30.44
CA SER A 239 0.26 -7.11 31.06
C SER A 239 0.91 -5.93 30.35
N TYR A 240 1.89 -5.31 30.99
CA TYR A 240 2.75 -4.31 30.36
C TYR A 240 3.91 -5.01 29.66
N ASP A 241 4.10 -4.66 28.40
CA ASP A 241 5.20 -5.13 27.57
C ASP A 241 5.99 -3.92 27.05
N VAL A 242 7.31 -4.06 27.00
CA VAL A 242 8.22 -3.08 26.41
C VAL A 242 9.05 -3.78 25.36
N SER A 243 9.02 -3.29 24.16
CA SER A 243 9.83 -3.78 23.05
C SER A 243 10.58 -2.65 22.37
N GLY A 244 11.70 -2.98 21.72
CA GLY A 244 12.45 -1.97 21.01
C GLY A 244 13.70 -2.52 20.38
N GLY A 245 14.46 -1.60 19.77
CA GLY A 245 15.73 -1.94 19.13
C GLY A 245 16.65 -0.74 19.05
N ILE A 246 17.95 -1.03 19.10
CA ILE A 246 19.02 -0.07 18.86
C ILE A 246 19.84 -0.64 17.71
N GLY A 247 19.79 0.04 16.59
CA GLY A 247 20.51 -0.32 15.37
C GLY A 247 21.63 0.65 15.03
N THR A 248 22.30 0.41 13.91
CA THR A 248 23.39 1.25 13.42
C THR A 248 22.94 2.69 13.12
N VAL A 249 21.72 2.87 12.60
CA VAL A 249 21.27 4.17 12.07
C VAL A 249 20.05 4.73 12.81
N PHE A 250 19.36 3.92 13.65
CA PHE A 250 18.15 4.38 14.37
C PHE A 250 17.92 3.58 15.64
N SER A 251 17.05 4.12 16.49
CA SER A 251 16.51 3.46 17.65
C SER A 251 14.99 3.53 17.63
N ARG A 252 14.36 2.49 18.18
CA ARG A 252 12.93 2.41 18.36
C ARG A 252 12.58 1.88 19.74
N LEU A 253 11.42 2.29 20.23
CA LEU A 253 10.85 1.85 21.49
C LEU A 253 9.33 1.78 21.35
N ALA A 254 8.75 0.68 21.83
CA ALA A 254 7.32 0.52 21.94
C ALA A 254 6.97 0.08 23.36
N ILE A 255 5.91 0.68 23.91
CA ILE A 255 5.36 0.37 25.21
C ILE A 255 3.89 0.08 25.02
N GLU A 256 3.45 -1.08 25.49
CA GLU A 256 2.05 -1.46 25.45
C GLU A 256 1.60 -2.01 26.81
N GLY A 257 0.30 -1.89 27.10
CA GLY A 257 -0.23 -2.40 28.34
C GLY A 257 -1.68 -2.04 28.61
N PRO A 258 -2.25 -2.57 29.73
CA PRO A 258 -3.61 -2.28 30.10
C PRO A 258 -3.75 -0.86 30.70
N ILE A 259 -4.70 -0.07 30.15
CA ILE A 259 -5.26 1.09 30.88
C ILE A 259 -6.22 0.57 31.96
N LYS A 260 -7.00 -0.44 31.61
CA LYS A 260 -7.86 -1.21 32.48
C LYS A 260 -7.83 -2.66 32.07
N LYS A 261 -7.35 -3.53 32.95
CA LYS A 261 -7.15 -4.96 32.65
C LYS A 261 -8.39 -5.56 31.99
N ASP A 262 -8.17 -6.30 30.89
CA ASP A 262 -9.16 -6.98 30.04
C ASP A 262 -10.24 -6.06 29.41
N LYS A 263 -10.17 -4.73 29.61
CA LYS A 263 -11.17 -3.77 29.08
C LYS A 263 -10.59 -2.68 28.19
N ALA A 264 -9.39 -2.23 28.49
CA ALA A 264 -8.76 -1.14 27.75
C ALA A 264 -7.26 -1.34 27.70
N SER A 265 -6.68 -1.15 26.53
CA SER A 265 -5.24 -1.22 26.33
C SER A 265 -4.73 -0.04 25.50
N PHE A 266 -3.44 0.14 25.54
CA PHE A 266 -2.75 1.10 24.70
C PHE A 266 -1.45 0.50 24.16
N ILE A 267 -0.99 1.05 23.04
CA ILE A 267 0.37 0.94 22.53
C ILE A 267 0.86 2.32 22.10
N VAL A 268 2.10 2.64 22.43
CA VAL A 268 2.80 3.81 21.96
C VAL A 268 4.16 3.35 21.47
N ALA A 269 4.48 3.64 20.22
CA ALA A 269 5.76 3.30 19.61
C ALA A 269 6.39 4.54 18.99
N ALA A 270 7.67 4.75 19.25
CA ALA A 270 8.45 5.85 18.72
C ALA A 270 9.71 5.33 18.04
N ARG A 271 10.14 6.03 16.99
CA ARG A 271 11.35 5.74 16.26
C ARG A 271 12.06 7.03 15.89
N ARG A 272 13.39 7.01 15.89
CA ARG A 272 14.22 8.11 15.40
C ARG A 272 15.47 7.56 14.70
N SER A 273 15.77 8.13 13.52
CA SER A 273 17.05 7.90 12.87
C SER A 273 18.10 8.95 13.29
N TYR A 274 19.35 8.56 13.24
CA TYR A 274 20.51 9.41 13.47
C TYR A 274 21.57 9.20 12.38
N ALA A 275 21.09 9.07 11.14
CA ALA A 275 21.91 8.84 9.96
C ALA A 275 22.97 9.93 9.76
N ASP A 276 22.63 11.19 10.05
CA ASP A 276 23.53 12.34 10.04
C ASP A 276 24.70 12.22 11.02
N VAL A 277 24.44 11.76 12.24
CA VAL A 277 25.48 11.57 13.28
C VAL A 277 26.48 10.49 12.86
N ILE A 278 25.98 9.37 12.31
CA ILE A 278 26.83 8.28 11.83
C ILE A 278 27.62 8.71 10.60
N ALA A 279 26.97 9.37 9.64
CA ALA A 279 27.62 9.81 8.41
C ALA A 279 28.75 10.80 8.68
N LYS A 280 28.61 11.74 9.64
CA LYS A 280 29.70 12.69 10.06
C LYS A 280 30.92 11.99 10.61
N VAL A 281 30.80 10.78 11.15
CA VAL A 281 31.94 9.99 11.64
C VAL A 281 32.75 9.35 10.51
N PHE A 282 32.09 9.05 9.38
CA PHE A 282 32.68 8.30 8.27
C PHE A 282 33.00 9.12 7.02
N THR A 283 32.53 10.37 6.96
CA THR A 283 32.74 11.24 5.79
C THR A 283 32.80 12.72 6.17
N ASP A 284 33.76 13.42 5.59
CA ASP A 284 33.90 14.88 5.68
C ASP A 284 32.92 15.58 4.68
N ALA A 285 32.16 14.81 3.89
CA ALA A 285 31.23 15.36 2.90
C ALA A 285 30.01 16.05 3.52
N LEU A 286 29.74 15.79 4.81
CA LEU A 286 28.68 16.47 5.54
C LEU A 286 29.29 17.61 6.37
N SER A 287 29.08 18.84 5.88
CA SER A 287 29.50 20.05 6.56
C SER A 287 28.78 20.28 7.91
N ASP A 288 29.33 21.16 8.72
CA ASP A 288 28.60 21.67 9.89
C ASP A 288 27.30 22.35 9.42
N GLY A 289 26.18 22.01 10.05
CA GLY A 289 24.84 22.46 9.64
C GLY A 289 24.03 21.43 8.83
N THR A 290 24.66 20.40 8.26
CA THR A 290 23.91 19.32 7.59
C THR A 290 23.20 18.43 8.60
N ALA A 291 21.91 18.22 8.43
CA ALA A 291 21.08 17.29 9.19
C ALA A 291 20.31 16.35 8.25
N MET A 292 20.32 15.07 8.56
CA MET A 292 19.55 14.05 7.81
C MET A 292 18.97 13.04 8.79
N TYR A 293 17.73 13.23 9.17
CA TYR A 293 17.06 12.34 10.10
C TYR A 293 15.56 12.27 9.84
N PHE A 294 14.93 11.24 10.38
CA PHE A 294 13.48 11.17 10.54
C PHE A 294 13.13 10.77 11.97
N TYR A 295 11.91 11.04 12.34
CA TYR A 295 11.28 10.52 13.53
C TYR A 295 9.82 10.20 13.25
N ASP A 296 9.29 9.22 13.99
CA ASP A 296 7.89 8.91 13.99
C ASP A 296 7.38 8.50 15.39
N LEU A 297 6.12 8.77 15.58
CA LEU A 297 5.33 8.38 16.74
C LEU A 297 4.04 7.73 16.27
N THR A 298 3.78 6.52 16.76
CA THR A 298 2.56 5.76 16.50
C THR A 298 1.90 5.46 17.83
N ALA A 299 0.60 5.73 17.95
CA ALA A 299 -0.15 5.43 19.18
C ALA A 299 -1.52 4.87 18.85
N LYS A 300 -1.98 3.92 19.67
CA LYS A 300 -3.34 3.39 19.58
C LYS A 300 -3.84 3.04 20.98
N THR A 301 -5.12 3.27 21.20
CA THR A 301 -5.83 2.80 22.38
C THR A 301 -7.18 2.25 22.01
N ASN A 302 -7.67 1.31 22.80
CA ASN A 302 -9.01 0.78 22.66
C ASN A 302 -9.70 0.68 24.03
N TYR A 303 -11.03 0.72 23.99
CA TYR A 303 -11.86 0.58 25.16
C TYR A 303 -13.12 -0.23 24.87
N HIS A 304 -13.32 -1.31 25.63
CA HIS A 304 -14.53 -2.12 25.64
C HIS A 304 -15.54 -1.44 26.59
N ILE A 305 -16.49 -0.71 26.02
CA ILE A 305 -17.54 -0.02 26.78
C ILE A 305 -18.44 -1.07 27.43
N ASN A 306 -18.91 -2.03 26.62
CA ASN A 306 -19.69 -3.20 27.02
C ASN A 306 -19.53 -4.32 25.98
N GLU A 307 -20.27 -5.40 26.12
CA GLU A 307 -20.19 -6.56 25.22
C GLU A 307 -20.46 -6.23 23.74
N ASN A 308 -21.28 -5.22 23.46
CA ASN A 308 -21.70 -4.83 22.12
C ASN A 308 -20.94 -3.62 21.58
N ASN A 309 -20.19 -2.88 22.41
CA ASN A 309 -19.56 -1.63 21.99
C ASN A 309 -18.09 -1.60 22.31
N ARG A 310 -17.28 -1.34 21.30
CA ARG A 310 -15.84 -1.13 21.41
C ARG A 310 -15.43 0.10 20.62
N ILE A 311 -14.60 0.93 21.18
CA ILE A 311 -14.03 2.10 20.51
C ILE A 311 -12.51 1.98 20.42
N TYR A 312 -11.96 2.59 19.38
CA TYR A 312 -10.53 2.68 19.12
C TYR A 312 -10.17 4.11 18.74
N LEU A 313 -9.02 4.53 19.16
CA LEU A 313 -8.39 5.76 18.72
C LEU A 313 -6.94 5.44 18.37
N SER A 314 -6.53 5.75 17.15
CA SER A 314 -5.16 5.58 16.69
C SER A 314 -4.64 6.84 16.02
N GLY A 315 -3.33 7.02 16.00
CA GLY A 315 -2.68 8.14 15.35
C GLY A 315 -1.23 7.83 14.99
N TYR A 316 -0.79 8.53 13.97
CA TYR A 316 0.58 8.52 13.48
C TYR A 316 1.05 9.95 13.25
N TRP A 317 2.29 10.23 13.59
CA TRP A 317 2.99 11.46 13.27
C TRP A 317 4.42 11.14 12.93
N GLY A 318 4.83 11.43 11.70
CA GLY A 318 6.20 11.24 11.24
C GLY A 318 6.67 12.40 10.40
N ARG A 319 7.96 12.73 10.50
CA ARG A 319 8.61 13.78 9.73
C ARG A 319 10.03 13.42 9.37
N ASP A 320 10.38 13.79 8.16
CA ASP A 320 11.74 13.75 7.63
C ASP A 320 12.33 15.15 7.57
N VAL A 321 13.60 15.25 7.88
CA VAL A 321 14.37 16.49 7.81
C VAL A 321 15.67 16.23 7.08
N LEU A 322 15.88 16.96 6.01
CA LEU A 322 17.10 16.99 5.22
C LEU A 322 17.55 18.44 5.09
N GLU A 323 18.54 18.84 5.86
CA GLU A 323 19.12 20.17 5.83
C GLU A 323 20.57 20.08 5.34
N PHE A 324 20.91 20.88 4.34
CA PHE A 324 22.27 21.00 3.81
C PHE A 324 23.04 22.10 4.53
N ASP A 325 22.33 23.14 4.96
CA ASP A 325 22.77 24.21 5.83
C ASP A 325 21.55 24.89 6.50
N GLU A 326 21.76 26.00 7.23
CA GLU A 326 20.69 26.73 7.94
C GLU A 326 19.59 27.28 6.99
N ASN A 327 19.93 27.54 5.72
CA ASN A 327 19.07 28.18 4.73
C ASN A 327 18.65 27.27 3.57
N GLN A 328 19.20 26.04 3.52
CA GLN A 328 18.91 25.11 2.46
C GLN A 328 18.45 23.78 3.07
N GLY A 329 17.24 23.38 2.75
CA GLY A 329 16.72 22.16 3.30
C GLY A 329 15.37 21.79 2.75
N PHE A 330 14.99 20.57 3.08
CA PHE A 330 13.77 19.95 2.65
C PHE A 330 13.20 19.10 3.78
N ASP A 331 11.94 19.27 4.08
CA ASP A 331 11.27 18.49 5.09
C ASP A 331 9.87 18.06 4.62
N TRP A 332 9.41 16.89 5.06
CA TRP A 332 8.09 16.40 4.74
C TRP A 332 7.57 15.48 5.85
N GLY A 333 6.26 15.28 5.89
CA GLY A 333 5.69 14.41 6.90
C GLY A 333 4.23 14.04 6.70
N ASN A 334 3.81 12.99 7.40
CA ASN A 334 2.42 12.60 7.49
C ASN A 334 1.92 12.71 8.94
N ARG A 335 0.64 13.05 9.07
CA ARG A 335 -0.11 13.03 10.33
C ARG A 335 -1.44 12.34 10.09
N THR A 336 -1.74 11.31 10.86
CA THR A 336 -3.05 10.66 10.79
C THR A 336 -3.65 10.51 12.17
N ALA A 337 -4.98 10.57 12.22
CA ALA A 337 -5.76 10.22 13.41
C ALA A 337 -7.01 9.46 12.95
N SER A 338 -7.29 8.31 13.56
CA SER A 338 -8.47 7.51 13.27
C SER A 338 -9.25 7.24 14.54
N PHE A 339 -10.54 7.51 14.50
CA PHE A 339 -11.52 7.06 15.49
C PHE A 339 -12.36 5.95 14.87
N ARG A 340 -12.58 4.88 15.61
CA ARG A 340 -13.41 3.76 15.18
C ARG A 340 -14.34 3.33 16.30
N TRP A 341 -15.60 3.06 15.93
CA TRP A 341 -16.59 2.51 16.82
C TRP A 341 -17.19 1.25 16.20
N ASN A 342 -16.96 0.11 16.87
CA ASN A 342 -17.61 -1.15 16.55
C ASN A 342 -18.87 -1.31 17.41
N HIS A 343 -19.97 -1.67 16.76
CA HIS A 343 -21.23 -1.96 17.43
C HIS A 343 -21.85 -3.26 16.90
N LEU A 344 -22.26 -4.11 17.83
CA LEU A 344 -22.98 -5.34 17.55
C LEU A 344 -24.47 -5.13 17.81
N TYR A 345 -25.27 -4.98 16.74
CA TYR A 345 -26.72 -4.81 16.81
C TYR A 345 -27.44 -6.11 17.16
N SER A 346 -26.91 -7.22 16.66
CA SER A 346 -27.42 -8.57 16.93
C SER A 346 -26.30 -9.60 16.68
N ASP A 347 -26.57 -10.88 16.98
CA ASP A 347 -25.64 -11.97 16.71
C ASP A 347 -25.24 -12.11 15.21
N LYS A 348 -25.97 -11.43 14.32
CA LYS A 348 -25.76 -11.46 12.87
C LYS A 348 -25.37 -10.12 12.24
N LEU A 349 -25.56 -9.00 12.92
CA LEU A 349 -25.35 -7.68 12.37
C LEU A 349 -24.31 -6.92 13.19
N PHE A 350 -23.14 -6.77 12.60
CA PHE A 350 -22.00 -6.01 13.12
C PHE A 350 -21.83 -4.72 12.32
N SER A 351 -21.46 -3.63 12.98
CA SER A 351 -21.09 -2.40 12.30
C SER A 351 -19.73 -1.87 12.75
N ASN A 352 -19.12 -1.14 11.84
CA ASN A 352 -17.91 -0.37 12.05
C ASN A 352 -18.11 1.05 11.54
N LEU A 353 -18.04 2.04 12.38
CA LEU A 353 -17.98 3.45 11.99
C LEU A 353 -16.54 3.91 12.13
N THR A 354 -15.91 4.25 11.01
CA THR A 354 -14.57 4.85 10.98
C THR A 354 -14.69 6.34 10.63
N MET A 355 -13.95 7.15 11.35
CA MET A 355 -13.71 8.56 11.02
C MET A 355 -12.21 8.79 11.09
N PHE A 356 -11.63 9.42 10.05
CA PHE A 356 -10.22 9.75 10.10
C PHE A 356 -9.92 11.17 9.61
N TYR A 357 -8.80 11.68 10.09
CA TYR A 357 -8.09 12.81 9.56
C TYR A 357 -6.73 12.32 9.05
N SER A 358 -6.33 12.76 7.87
CA SER A 358 -5.00 12.53 7.33
C SER A 358 -4.47 13.82 6.71
N ASN A 359 -3.20 14.08 6.94
CA ASN A 359 -2.50 15.24 6.44
C ASN A 359 -1.12 14.84 5.96
N TYR A 360 -0.73 15.38 4.83
CA TYR A 360 0.61 15.30 4.27
C TYR A 360 1.08 16.68 3.91
N ASP A 361 2.24 17.08 4.41
CA ASP A 361 2.86 18.37 4.07
C ASP A 361 4.34 18.20 3.72
N TYR A 362 4.84 19.08 2.87
CA TYR A 362 6.26 19.25 2.66
C TYR A 362 6.65 20.71 2.60
N GLY A 363 7.89 20.99 2.97
CA GLY A 363 8.53 22.28 2.90
C GLY A 363 9.90 22.19 2.23
N PHE A 364 10.19 23.18 1.43
CA PHE A 364 11.49 23.36 0.79
C PHE A 364 11.99 24.78 1.06
N LYS A 365 13.21 24.93 1.50
CA LYS A 365 13.88 26.23 1.69
C LYS A 365 15.20 26.24 0.92
N PHE A 366 15.46 27.36 0.26
CA PHE A 366 16.66 27.54 -0.54
C PHE A 366 17.05 29.01 -0.57
N GLY A 367 18.33 29.30 -0.43
CA GLY A 367 18.89 30.66 -0.52
C GLY A 367 19.91 30.93 0.56
N ASP A 368 20.16 32.20 0.79
CA ASP A 368 21.03 32.73 1.83
C ASP A 368 20.20 33.40 2.93
N LYS A 369 20.85 33.81 4.03
CA LYS A 369 20.17 34.45 5.16
C LYS A 369 19.39 35.73 4.77
N ASP A 370 19.85 36.45 3.74
CA ASP A 370 19.30 37.70 3.26
C ASP A 370 18.36 37.53 2.05
N ASP A 371 18.44 36.39 1.35
CA ASP A 371 17.61 36.04 0.20
C ASP A 371 17.15 34.58 0.35
N LEU A 372 16.06 34.35 1.12
CA LEU A 372 15.54 33.03 1.40
C LEU A 372 14.22 32.82 0.65
N PHE A 373 14.20 31.77 -0.14
CA PHE A 373 13.04 31.26 -0.83
C PHE A 373 12.49 30.01 -0.14
N GLN A 374 11.20 30.00 0.19
CA GLN A 374 10.54 28.87 0.82
C GLN A 374 9.30 28.49 0.03
N ILE A 375 9.09 27.20 -0.15
CA ILE A 375 7.85 26.64 -0.72
C ILE A 375 7.30 25.60 0.25
N GLY A 376 5.99 25.62 0.44
CA GLY A 376 5.26 24.60 1.16
C GLY A 376 4.03 24.13 0.39
N SER A 377 3.68 22.88 0.51
CA SER A 377 2.44 22.30 -0.02
C SER A 377 1.84 21.33 0.98
N GLU A 378 0.50 21.23 0.96
CA GLU A 378 -0.23 20.42 1.92
C GLU A 378 -1.45 19.75 1.26
N VAL A 379 -1.74 18.52 1.70
CA VAL A 379 -2.99 17.80 1.41
C VAL A 379 -3.60 17.35 2.72
N SER A 380 -4.80 17.84 3.01
CA SER A 380 -5.58 17.45 4.17
C SER A 380 -6.86 16.69 3.78
N THR A 381 -7.19 15.65 4.53
CA THR A 381 -8.33 14.77 4.24
C THR A 381 -9.10 14.45 5.51
N VAL A 382 -10.43 14.58 5.47
CA VAL A 382 -11.34 14.13 6.53
C VAL A 382 -12.32 13.14 5.94
N ASN A 383 -12.57 12.05 6.66
CA ASN A 383 -13.44 10.97 6.19
C ASN A 383 -14.44 10.53 7.27
N MET A 384 -15.59 10.04 6.81
CA MET A 384 -16.56 9.29 7.60
C MET A 384 -17.04 8.09 6.80
N LYS A 385 -16.91 6.86 7.38
CA LYS A 385 -17.19 5.59 6.73
C LYS A 385 -17.96 4.66 7.67
N PRO A 386 -19.30 4.63 7.62
CA PRO A 386 -20.10 3.58 8.23
C PRO A 386 -20.08 2.33 7.34
N GLU A 387 -19.81 1.18 7.95
CA GLU A 387 -19.81 -0.14 7.32
C GLU A 387 -20.58 -1.14 8.17
N PHE A 388 -21.33 -2.03 7.52
CA PHE A 388 -22.11 -3.07 8.17
C PHE A 388 -21.74 -4.43 7.57
N ASN A 389 -21.51 -5.42 8.43
CA ASN A 389 -21.36 -6.82 8.07
C ASN A 389 -22.59 -7.58 8.57
N TRP A 390 -23.35 -8.17 7.64
CA TRP A 390 -24.55 -8.92 7.94
C TRP A 390 -24.39 -10.38 7.55
N PHE A 391 -24.23 -11.23 8.54
CA PHE A 391 -24.17 -12.68 8.42
C PHE A 391 -25.59 -13.24 8.24
N LEU A 392 -26.10 -13.20 6.99
CA LEU A 392 -27.47 -13.60 6.67
C LEU A 392 -27.71 -15.06 7.04
N ASN A 393 -26.81 -15.93 6.60
CA ASN A 393 -26.78 -17.36 6.90
C ASN A 393 -25.35 -17.90 6.67
N THR A 394 -25.14 -19.22 6.84
CA THR A 394 -23.84 -19.89 6.66
C THR A 394 -23.25 -19.77 5.26
N ASN A 395 -24.06 -19.41 4.26
CA ASN A 395 -23.65 -19.34 2.86
C ASN A 395 -23.58 -17.90 2.33
N ASN A 396 -24.06 -16.90 3.08
CA ASN A 396 -24.13 -15.54 2.61
C ASN A 396 -23.72 -14.55 3.72
N GLU A 397 -22.71 -13.76 3.42
CA GLU A 397 -22.25 -12.64 4.23
C GLU A 397 -22.32 -11.37 3.39
N LEU A 398 -23.17 -10.44 3.78
CA LEU A 398 -23.39 -9.17 3.11
C LEU A 398 -22.60 -8.07 3.83
N THR A 399 -21.71 -7.38 3.11
CA THR A 399 -21.04 -6.16 3.55
C THR A 399 -21.62 -4.97 2.78
N PHE A 400 -22.10 -3.95 3.48
CA PHE A 400 -22.60 -2.73 2.85
C PHE A 400 -22.27 -1.50 3.68
N GLY A 401 -22.21 -0.35 3.04
CA GLY A 401 -21.85 0.88 3.72
C GLY A 401 -21.82 2.09 2.82
N GLY A 402 -21.29 3.15 3.36
CA GLY A 402 -21.03 4.39 2.65
C GLY A 402 -19.72 5.02 3.09
N GLU A 403 -19.29 6.00 2.34
CA GLU A 403 -18.07 6.74 2.61
C GLU A 403 -18.23 8.18 2.13
N ALA A 404 -17.72 9.13 2.88
CA ALA A 404 -17.64 10.53 2.46
C ALA A 404 -16.28 11.09 2.86
N ILE A 405 -15.56 11.62 1.87
CA ILE A 405 -14.20 12.16 2.03
C ILE A 405 -14.20 13.61 1.55
N MET A 406 -13.72 14.50 2.41
CA MET A 406 -13.45 15.90 2.04
C MET A 406 -11.95 16.08 1.91
N TYR A 407 -11.53 16.58 0.76
CA TYR A 407 -10.14 16.94 0.46
C TYR A 407 -9.94 18.46 0.49
N LEU A 408 -8.82 18.87 1.05
CA LEU A 408 -8.28 20.23 0.94
C LEU A 408 -6.84 20.11 0.42
N PHE A 409 -6.59 20.73 -0.73
CA PHE A 409 -5.26 20.83 -1.33
C PHE A 409 -4.80 22.28 -1.22
N GLU A 410 -3.60 22.46 -0.69
CA GLU A 410 -2.86 23.73 -0.71
C GLU A 410 -1.62 23.51 -1.59
N PRO A 411 -1.74 23.71 -2.92
CA PRO A 411 -0.78 23.22 -3.89
C PRO A 411 0.56 23.96 -3.86
N GLY A 412 0.63 25.14 -3.23
CA GLY A 412 1.89 25.83 -3.06
C GLY A 412 1.74 27.20 -2.39
N THR A 413 2.54 27.39 -1.34
CA THR A 413 2.78 28.71 -0.73
C THR A 413 4.24 29.04 -0.93
N MET A 414 4.52 30.18 -1.54
CA MET A 414 5.87 30.69 -1.78
C MET A 414 6.12 31.89 -0.87
N ILE A 415 7.21 31.85 -0.13
CA ILE A 415 7.69 32.95 0.69
C ILE A 415 9.05 33.33 0.15
N ASN A 416 9.18 34.56 -0.35
CA ASN A 416 10.45 35.12 -0.77
C ASN A 416 10.83 36.24 0.23
N LYS A 417 11.94 36.04 0.92
CA LYS A 417 12.53 37.02 1.83
C LYS A 417 13.77 37.58 1.18
N SER A 418 13.72 38.81 0.78
CA SER A 418 14.88 39.62 0.35
C SER A 418 15.19 40.70 1.38
N VAL A 419 16.35 41.29 1.34
CA VAL A 419 16.77 42.36 2.26
C VAL A 419 15.72 43.43 2.37
N GLY A 420 15.04 43.49 3.50
CA GLY A 420 14.01 44.50 3.82
C GLY A 420 12.59 44.23 3.33
N GLU A 421 12.36 43.19 2.54
CA GLU A 421 11.03 42.80 2.05
C GLU A 421 10.75 41.31 2.22
N THR A 422 9.51 40.98 2.56
CA THR A 422 8.99 39.63 2.52
C THR A 422 7.76 39.60 1.62
N THR A 423 7.86 38.86 0.52
CA THR A 423 6.74 38.67 -0.40
C THR A 423 6.15 37.28 -0.21
N ASN A 424 4.86 37.19 0.08
CA ASN A 424 4.12 35.95 0.18
C ASN A 424 3.22 35.80 -1.05
N SER A 425 3.35 34.72 -1.76
CA SER A 425 2.45 34.32 -2.84
C SER A 425 1.95 32.90 -2.56
N SER A 426 0.67 32.64 -2.78
CA SER A 426 0.10 31.30 -2.63
C SER A 426 -0.79 30.99 -3.83
N LEU A 427 -0.71 29.75 -4.29
CA LEU A 427 -1.68 29.20 -5.21
C LEU A 427 -3.01 29.01 -4.47
N GLU A 428 -4.11 29.15 -5.20
CA GLU A 428 -5.43 29.00 -4.61
C GLU A 428 -5.67 27.59 -4.09
N SER A 429 -6.21 27.47 -2.87
CA SER A 429 -6.58 26.19 -2.28
C SER A 429 -7.70 25.52 -3.07
N ARG A 430 -7.56 24.23 -3.35
CA ARG A 430 -8.55 23.41 -4.07
C ARG A 430 -9.28 22.49 -3.10
N ARG A 431 -10.57 22.27 -3.35
CA ARG A 431 -11.44 21.45 -2.51
C ARG A 431 -12.17 20.44 -3.34
N ALA A 432 -12.34 19.23 -2.78
CA ALA A 432 -13.12 18.20 -3.44
C ALA A 432 -13.87 17.34 -2.41
N LEU A 433 -15.05 16.91 -2.79
CA LEU A 433 -15.86 15.92 -2.06
C LEU A 433 -15.89 14.63 -2.86
N GLU A 434 -15.46 13.53 -2.25
CA GLU A 434 -15.68 12.19 -2.75
C GLU A 434 -16.67 11.48 -1.84
N ALA A 435 -17.68 10.86 -2.41
CA ALA A 435 -18.65 10.07 -1.66
C ALA A 435 -18.92 8.74 -2.38
N ALA A 436 -19.27 7.71 -1.63
CA ALA A 436 -19.62 6.43 -2.22
C ALA A 436 -20.61 5.66 -1.35
N ILE A 437 -21.41 4.83 -2.01
CA ILE A 437 -22.18 3.76 -1.37
C ILE A 437 -21.77 2.43 -2.00
N TYR A 438 -21.76 1.38 -1.21
CA TYR A 438 -21.36 0.07 -1.70
C TYR A 438 -22.11 -1.06 -1.00
N ALA A 439 -22.22 -2.18 -1.72
CA ALA A 439 -22.69 -3.45 -1.19
C ALA A 439 -21.96 -4.60 -1.87
N SER A 440 -21.61 -5.63 -1.11
CA SER A 440 -21.01 -6.86 -1.63
C SER A 440 -21.52 -8.06 -0.86
N ASN A 441 -21.64 -9.21 -1.52
CA ASN A 441 -22.02 -10.47 -0.92
C ASN A 441 -20.93 -11.51 -1.15
N ASN A 442 -20.49 -12.16 -0.09
CA ASN A 442 -19.69 -13.38 -0.13
C ASN A 442 -20.65 -14.56 -0.06
N GLN A 443 -20.76 -15.32 -1.15
CA GLN A 443 -21.71 -16.41 -1.28
C GLN A 443 -21.00 -17.75 -1.49
N LYS A 444 -21.27 -18.72 -0.65
CA LYS A 444 -20.94 -20.13 -0.86
C LYS A 444 -22.09 -20.77 -1.66
N VAL A 445 -21.92 -20.90 -2.98
CA VAL A 445 -22.95 -21.44 -3.88
C VAL A 445 -23.06 -22.96 -3.76
N THR A 446 -21.89 -23.62 -3.70
CA THR A 446 -21.74 -25.05 -3.44
C THR A 446 -20.52 -25.30 -2.56
N GLU A 447 -20.26 -26.53 -2.15
CA GLU A 447 -19.02 -26.88 -1.44
C GLU A 447 -17.75 -26.57 -2.25
N GLN A 448 -17.88 -26.52 -3.57
CA GLN A 448 -16.75 -26.28 -4.48
C GLN A 448 -16.69 -24.84 -4.98
N LEU A 449 -17.85 -24.17 -5.14
CA LEU A 449 -17.93 -22.84 -5.74
C LEU A 449 -18.34 -21.78 -4.73
N SER A 450 -17.50 -20.80 -4.56
CA SER A 450 -17.78 -19.55 -3.83
C SER A 450 -17.69 -18.36 -4.78
N LEU A 451 -18.60 -17.41 -4.60
CA LEU A 451 -18.67 -16.16 -5.36
C LEU A 451 -18.61 -14.97 -4.40
N GLN A 452 -17.86 -13.95 -4.78
CA GLN A 452 -17.95 -12.62 -4.20
C GLN A 452 -18.36 -11.65 -5.31
N TYR A 453 -19.46 -10.95 -5.10
CA TYR A 453 -19.92 -9.94 -6.05
C TYR A 453 -20.35 -8.69 -5.31
N GLY A 454 -20.06 -7.55 -5.90
CA GLY A 454 -20.32 -6.26 -5.26
C GLY A 454 -20.42 -5.13 -6.27
N LEU A 455 -20.98 -4.05 -5.78
CA LEU A 455 -21.15 -2.83 -6.53
C LEU A 455 -20.81 -1.65 -5.63
N ARG A 456 -20.02 -0.71 -6.16
CA ARG A 456 -19.77 0.59 -5.56
C ARG A 456 -20.25 1.66 -6.53
N LEU A 457 -21.03 2.61 -6.05
CA LEU A 457 -21.38 3.84 -6.75
C LEU A 457 -20.59 4.96 -6.10
N SER A 458 -19.68 5.57 -6.82
CA SER A 458 -18.86 6.69 -6.37
C SER A 458 -19.29 8.00 -7.04
N TYR A 459 -19.21 9.06 -6.28
CA TYR A 459 -19.49 10.44 -6.68
C TYR A 459 -18.29 11.31 -6.29
N PHE A 460 -17.87 12.16 -7.20
CA PHE A 460 -16.82 13.15 -6.91
C PHE A 460 -17.27 14.52 -7.39
N ASN A 461 -16.96 15.54 -6.60
CA ASN A 461 -17.28 16.92 -6.91
C ASN A 461 -16.08 17.82 -6.62
N TYR A 462 -15.60 18.50 -7.64
CA TYR A 462 -14.59 19.55 -7.51
C TYR A 462 -15.27 20.87 -7.16
N LEU A 463 -14.79 21.55 -6.11
CA LEU A 463 -15.51 22.64 -5.44
C LEU A 463 -14.69 23.92 -5.35
N GLY A 464 -15.31 25.01 -5.79
CA GLY A 464 -14.91 26.40 -5.52
C GLY A 464 -13.51 26.79 -5.98
N GLY A 465 -13.34 28.03 -6.30
CA GLY A 465 -12.07 28.58 -6.74
C GLY A 465 -12.06 29.08 -8.18
N THR A 466 -10.88 29.43 -8.65
CA THR A 466 -10.64 29.88 -10.02
C THR A 466 -10.47 28.67 -10.94
N VAL A 467 -11.18 28.68 -12.07
CA VAL A 467 -11.12 27.66 -13.10
C VAL A 467 -10.70 28.28 -14.42
N PHE A 468 -9.77 27.65 -15.08
CA PHE A 468 -9.33 28.05 -16.41
C PHE A 468 -9.93 27.09 -17.45
N GLU A 469 -10.51 27.67 -18.49
CA GLU A 469 -10.84 26.91 -19.70
C GLU A 469 -9.68 27.01 -20.68
N TYR A 470 -9.31 25.86 -21.24
CA TYR A 470 -8.21 25.78 -22.20
C TYR A 470 -8.74 25.49 -23.60
N GLY A 471 -8.21 26.21 -24.55
CA GLY A 471 -8.53 26.03 -25.98
C GLY A 471 -7.80 24.83 -26.60
N ASP A 472 -8.28 24.43 -27.75
CA ASP A 472 -7.65 23.39 -28.55
C ASP A 472 -6.25 23.81 -28.99
N THR A 473 -5.37 22.84 -29.01
CA THR A 473 -4.00 22.98 -29.51
C THR A 473 -3.54 21.69 -30.17
N ILE A 474 -2.44 21.73 -30.91
CA ILE A 474 -1.81 20.52 -31.39
C ILE A 474 -1.36 19.70 -30.18
N PRO A 475 -1.72 18.40 -30.10
CA PRO A 475 -1.33 17.56 -28.99
C PRO A 475 0.18 17.61 -28.70
N GLY A 476 0.58 17.68 -27.42
CA GLY A 476 1.96 17.83 -27.00
C GLY A 476 2.44 19.29 -26.86
N ASN A 477 1.60 20.29 -27.13
CA ASN A 477 1.85 21.69 -26.85
C ASN A 477 1.06 22.14 -25.63
N THR A 478 1.51 23.22 -24.97
CA THR A 478 0.78 23.90 -23.91
C THR A 478 -0.55 24.41 -24.44
N LYS A 479 -1.65 24.11 -23.74
CA LYS A 479 -3.00 24.56 -24.11
C LYS A 479 -3.15 26.05 -23.80
N PRO A 480 -3.65 26.90 -24.73
CA PRO A 480 -3.89 28.31 -24.45
C PRO A 480 -5.09 28.47 -23.52
N ILE A 481 -5.05 29.45 -22.63
CA ILE A 481 -6.19 29.85 -21.81
C ILE A 481 -7.13 30.63 -22.70
N VAL A 482 -8.41 30.23 -22.73
CA VAL A 482 -9.45 30.92 -23.52
C VAL A 482 -10.45 31.66 -22.62
N ASP A 483 -10.65 31.21 -21.40
CA ASP A 483 -11.53 31.84 -20.43
C ASP A 483 -11.14 31.54 -18.99
N GLU A 484 -11.64 32.32 -18.05
CA GLU A 484 -11.40 32.18 -16.60
C GLU A 484 -12.71 32.46 -15.85
N TYR A 485 -13.08 31.54 -14.95
CA TYR A 485 -14.29 31.62 -14.15
C TYR A 485 -13.96 31.53 -12.65
N GLN A 486 -14.61 32.39 -11.87
CA GLN A 486 -14.52 32.37 -10.42
C GLN A 486 -15.76 31.77 -9.79
N TYR A 487 -15.61 30.66 -9.10
CA TYR A 487 -16.67 29.99 -8.37
C TYR A 487 -16.63 30.32 -6.88
N LYS A 488 -17.80 30.39 -6.25
CA LYS A 488 -17.89 30.54 -4.78
C LYS A 488 -17.24 29.32 -4.11
N LYS A 489 -16.67 29.51 -2.91
CA LYS A 489 -15.90 28.52 -2.14
C LYS A 489 -16.49 27.09 -2.12
N TRP A 490 -17.81 26.93 -2.14
CA TRP A 490 -18.50 25.64 -2.14
C TRP A 490 -19.35 25.42 -3.40
N GLY A 491 -19.14 26.23 -4.43
CA GLY A 491 -19.81 26.06 -5.72
C GLY A 491 -19.28 24.81 -6.43
N SER A 492 -20.17 23.99 -7.01
CA SER A 492 -19.77 22.85 -7.83
C SER A 492 -19.17 23.37 -9.14
N ILE A 493 -18.01 22.87 -9.50
CA ILE A 493 -17.29 23.15 -10.75
C ILE A 493 -17.47 21.98 -11.70
N ALA A 494 -17.11 20.78 -11.27
CA ALA A 494 -17.23 19.55 -12.05
C ALA A 494 -17.67 18.43 -11.13
N ASP A 495 -18.56 17.56 -11.62
CA ASP A 495 -19.06 16.42 -10.90
C ASP A 495 -19.01 15.14 -11.75
N PHE A 496 -18.65 14.03 -11.11
CA PHE A 496 -18.46 12.74 -11.76
C PHE A 496 -19.19 11.64 -10.98
N TYR A 497 -19.86 10.75 -11.73
CA TYR A 497 -20.56 9.58 -11.19
C TYR A 497 -20.00 8.32 -11.84
N ASN A 498 -19.56 7.37 -11.04
CA ASN A 498 -18.95 6.16 -11.55
C ASN A 498 -19.53 4.92 -10.87
N LEU A 499 -19.78 3.88 -11.69
CA LEU A 499 -20.23 2.58 -11.24
C LEU A 499 -19.06 1.61 -11.30
N GLU A 500 -18.79 0.95 -10.17
CA GLU A 500 -17.63 0.07 -9.98
C GLU A 500 -18.08 -1.36 -9.63
N PRO A 501 -18.46 -2.18 -10.64
CA PRO A 501 -18.78 -3.59 -10.45
C PRO A 501 -17.52 -4.39 -10.09
N ARG A 502 -17.69 -5.38 -9.23
CA ARG A 502 -16.64 -6.29 -8.77
C ARG A 502 -17.18 -7.69 -8.68
N LEU A 503 -16.41 -8.65 -9.16
CA LEU A 503 -16.77 -10.06 -9.15
C LEU A 503 -15.50 -10.87 -8.89
N SER A 504 -15.57 -11.83 -7.97
CA SER A 504 -14.56 -12.86 -7.80
C SER A 504 -15.21 -14.22 -7.64
N PHE A 505 -14.53 -15.26 -8.06
CA PHE A 505 -14.96 -16.63 -7.82
C PHE A 505 -13.77 -17.47 -7.34
N ASN A 506 -14.06 -18.49 -6.55
CA ASN A 506 -13.15 -19.55 -6.18
C ASN A 506 -13.84 -20.89 -6.48
N TYR A 507 -13.25 -21.67 -7.39
CA TYR A 507 -13.67 -23.04 -7.68
C TYR A 507 -12.64 -24.02 -7.13
N LYS A 508 -13.01 -24.72 -6.05
CA LYS A 508 -12.18 -25.78 -5.46
C LYS A 508 -12.23 -27.02 -6.34
N MET A 509 -11.15 -27.29 -7.06
CA MET A 509 -11.01 -28.47 -7.91
C MET A 509 -10.74 -29.72 -7.07
N SER A 510 -10.08 -29.54 -5.92
CA SER A 510 -9.80 -30.57 -4.93
C SER A 510 -9.51 -29.93 -3.56
N THR A 511 -9.26 -30.72 -2.54
CA THR A 511 -8.82 -30.23 -1.21
C THR A 511 -7.48 -29.50 -1.24
N THR A 512 -6.70 -29.65 -2.31
CA THR A 512 -5.35 -29.09 -2.46
C THR A 512 -5.19 -28.23 -3.72
N ALA A 513 -6.26 -27.95 -4.47
CA ALA A 513 -6.18 -27.14 -5.69
C ALA A 513 -7.44 -26.33 -5.90
N SER A 514 -7.27 -25.09 -6.36
CA SER A 514 -8.38 -24.22 -6.75
C SER A 514 -8.04 -23.39 -7.99
N LEU A 515 -9.09 -23.01 -8.70
CA LEU A 515 -9.08 -22.02 -9.78
C LEU A 515 -9.84 -20.79 -9.29
N LYS A 516 -9.20 -19.64 -9.33
CA LYS A 516 -9.80 -18.37 -8.93
C LYS A 516 -9.79 -17.39 -10.08
N GLY A 517 -10.80 -16.54 -10.13
CA GLY A 517 -10.83 -15.44 -11.10
C GLY A 517 -11.48 -14.21 -10.51
N SER A 518 -11.13 -13.05 -11.06
CA SER A 518 -11.71 -11.78 -10.64
C SER A 518 -11.88 -10.80 -11.80
N PHE A 519 -12.90 -9.97 -11.69
CA PHE A 519 -13.07 -8.73 -12.43
C PHE A 519 -13.27 -7.58 -11.44
N THR A 520 -12.56 -6.49 -11.66
CA THR A 520 -12.62 -5.32 -10.79
C THR A 520 -12.56 -4.06 -11.65
N ARG A 521 -13.55 -3.17 -11.48
CA ARG A 521 -13.49 -1.80 -11.98
C ARG A 521 -13.27 -0.85 -10.81
N MET A 522 -12.33 0.09 -10.97
CA MET A 522 -11.98 1.09 -9.95
C MET A 522 -11.81 2.45 -10.62
N ASN A 523 -12.14 3.52 -9.87
CA ASN A 523 -11.91 4.90 -10.28
C ASN A 523 -11.02 5.62 -9.28
N GLN A 524 -10.32 6.65 -9.78
CA GLN A 524 -9.42 7.47 -8.99
C GLN A 524 -9.65 8.93 -9.33
N TYR A 525 -9.84 9.75 -8.31
CA TYR A 525 -10.20 11.16 -8.42
C TYR A 525 -9.10 12.12 -7.98
N ILE A 526 -8.06 11.61 -7.33
CA ILE A 526 -6.89 12.41 -6.95
C ILE A 526 -5.63 11.78 -7.55
N HIS A 527 -4.81 12.59 -8.19
CA HIS A 527 -3.70 12.16 -9.03
C HIS A 527 -2.38 12.68 -8.47
N LEU A 528 -1.36 11.84 -8.44
CA LEU A 528 0.01 12.25 -8.15
C LEU A 528 0.70 12.59 -9.48
N ILE A 529 1.01 13.85 -9.66
CA ILE A 529 1.73 14.34 -10.83
C ILE A 529 3.23 14.38 -10.50
N SER A 530 4.01 13.60 -11.21
CA SER A 530 5.45 13.49 -11.03
C SER A 530 6.16 13.50 -12.37
N ASN A 531 7.19 14.29 -12.50
CA ASN A 531 8.04 14.34 -13.69
C ASN A 531 9.34 13.52 -13.52
N THR A 532 9.51 12.84 -12.39
CA THR A 532 10.70 12.05 -12.06
C THR A 532 10.46 10.55 -12.28
N THR A 533 11.54 9.77 -12.44
CA THR A 533 11.44 8.31 -12.59
C THR A 533 10.94 7.63 -11.31
N ALA A 534 11.38 8.11 -10.16
CA ALA A 534 10.93 7.69 -8.86
C ALA A 534 10.05 8.79 -8.26
N SER A 535 8.92 8.44 -7.65
CA SER A 535 8.10 9.40 -6.90
C SER A 535 8.94 10.05 -5.79
N THR A 536 8.80 11.34 -5.67
CA THR A 536 9.51 12.18 -4.69
C THR A 536 8.51 12.81 -3.71
N PRO A 537 8.96 13.20 -2.52
CA PRO A 537 8.08 13.89 -1.58
C PRO A 537 7.49 15.22 -2.10
N ILE A 538 8.13 15.85 -3.09
CA ILE A 538 7.65 17.11 -3.69
C ILE A 538 6.68 16.94 -4.87
N ASP A 539 6.30 15.72 -5.19
CA ASP A 539 5.31 15.47 -6.25
C ASP A 539 3.94 16.06 -5.86
N VAL A 540 3.22 16.58 -6.85
CA VAL A 540 2.00 17.37 -6.62
C VAL A 540 0.76 16.48 -6.65
N TRP A 541 -0.04 16.55 -5.60
CA TRP A 541 -1.38 15.95 -5.58
C TRP A 541 -2.41 16.88 -6.20
N GLN A 542 -3.09 16.40 -7.24
CA GLN A 542 -4.06 17.14 -8.03
C GLN A 542 -5.40 16.41 -8.05
N PRO A 543 -6.54 17.07 -7.74
CA PRO A 543 -7.86 16.48 -7.93
C PRO A 543 -8.24 16.40 -9.42
N SER A 544 -9.20 15.57 -9.76
CA SER A 544 -9.95 15.67 -11.02
C SER A 544 -10.69 17.00 -11.05
N THR A 545 -10.69 17.63 -12.22
CA THR A 545 -11.25 18.96 -12.45
C THR A 545 -12.10 18.95 -13.72
N ASN A 546 -12.59 20.07 -14.18
CA ASN A 546 -13.19 20.21 -15.51
C ASN A 546 -12.23 19.92 -16.68
N ASN A 547 -10.90 19.88 -16.40
CA ASN A 547 -9.86 19.63 -17.40
C ASN A 547 -9.16 18.28 -17.21
N ILE A 548 -9.40 17.59 -16.09
CA ILE A 548 -8.78 16.31 -15.73
C ILE A 548 -9.87 15.34 -15.34
N ASP A 549 -10.16 14.40 -16.23
CA ASP A 549 -11.12 13.34 -15.97
C ASP A 549 -10.62 12.35 -14.90
N PRO A 550 -11.52 11.71 -14.15
CA PRO A 550 -11.15 10.62 -13.25
C PRO A 550 -10.49 9.47 -14.00
N GLN A 551 -9.35 9.01 -13.50
CA GLN A 551 -8.76 7.78 -14.04
C GLN A 551 -9.64 6.58 -13.69
N ALA A 552 -9.78 5.65 -14.65
CA ALA A 552 -10.45 4.38 -14.41
C ALA A 552 -9.59 3.20 -14.83
N ALA A 553 -9.77 2.07 -14.16
CA ALA A 553 -9.14 0.81 -14.55
C ALA A 553 -10.11 -0.36 -14.46
N ASP A 554 -10.14 -1.17 -15.52
CA ASP A 554 -10.82 -2.46 -15.57
C ASP A 554 -9.75 -3.56 -15.55
N GLN A 555 -9.79 -4.44 -14.54
CA GLN A 555 -8.84 -5.54 -14.40
C GLN A 555 -9.55 -6.88 -14.39
N VAL A 556 -9.06 -7.82 -15.20
CA VAL A 556 -9.38 -9.24 -15.11
C VAL A 556 -8.15 -10.00 -14.64
N ALA A 557 -8.36 -11.03 -13.82
CA ALA A 557 -7.30 -11.94 -13.43
C ALA A 557 -7.84 -13.36 -13.31
N LEU A 558 -6.97 -14.35 -13.62
CA LEU A 558 -7.25 -15.76 -13.48
C LEU A 558 -6.02 -16.44 -12.87
N GLY A 559 -6.22 -17.27 -11.84
CA GLY A 559 -5.12 -17.93 -11.14
C GLY A 559 -5.43 -19.36 -10.79
N TYR A 560 -4.39 -20.20 -10.87
CA TYR A 560 -4.38 -21.58 -10.40
C TYR A 560 -3.52 -21.68 -9.14
N PHE A 561 -4.08 -22.30 -8.10
CA PHE A 561 -3.46 -22.43 -6.79
C PHE A 561 -3.36 -23.91 -6.43
N LYS A 562 -2.21 -24.33 -5.90
CA LYS A 562 -1.94 -25.72 -5.57
C LYS A 562 -1.09 -25.85 -4.32
N ASN A 563 -1.55 -26.66 -3.36
CA ASN A 563 -0.76 -27.07 -2.20
C ASN A 563 -0.22 -28.49 -2.39
N LEU A 564 1.01 -28.70 -1.98
CA LEU A 564 1.71 -29.98 -2.05
C LEU A 564 2.18 -30.40 -0.66
N SER A 565 2.40 -31.72 -0.47
CA SER A 565 2.98 -32.29 0.76
C SER A 565 2.29 -31.81 2.03
N SER A 566 0.96 -31.98 2.11
CA SER A 566 0.15 -31.56 3.27
C SER A 566 0.33 -30.08 3.64
N ASN A 567 0.34 -29.20 2.63
CA ASN A 567 0.51 -27.74 2.74
C ASN A 567 1.94 -27.29 3.11
N GLU A 568 2.94 -28.16 2.99
CA GLU A 568 4.35 -27.75 3.12
C GLU A 568 4.73 -26.75 2.03
N PHE A 569 4.23 -26.93 0.80
CA PHE A 569 4.46 -26.03 -0.34
C PHE A 569 3.15 -25.46 -0.85
N GLU A 570 3.14 -24.15 -1.07
CA GLU A 570 2.10 -23.41 -1.77
C GLU A 570 2.64 -22.94 -3.12
N LEU A 571 1.91 -23.23 -4.19
CA LEU A 571 2.25 -22.78 -5.54
C LEU A 571 1.07 -22.00 -6.12
N SER A 572 1.35 -20.92 -6.84
CA SER A 572 0.35 -20.24 -7.65
C SER A 572 0.92 -19.74 -8.98
N ALA A 573 0.04 -19.69 -9.97
CA ALA A 573 0.27 -19.06 -11.26
C ALA A 573 -0.94 -18.18 -11.57
N GLU A 574 -0.71 -16.87 -11.71
CA GLU A 574 -1.77 -15.89 -11.97
C GLU A 574 -1.47 -15.12 -13.24
N ALA A 575 -2.45 -14.99 -14.14
CA ALA A 575 -2.39 -14.10 -15.30
C ALA A 575 -3.38 -12.95 -15.11
N TYR A 576 -2.99 -11.75 -15.52
CA TYR A 576 -3.84 -10.58 -15.43
C TYR A 576 -3.77 -9.72 -16.69
N TYR A 577 -4.85 -8.97 -16.93
CA TYR A 577 -4.92 -7.90 -17.91
C TYR A 577 -5.69 -6.72 -17.32
N LYS A 578 -5.14 -5.52 -17.46
CA LYS A 578 -5.68 -4.26 -16.95
C LYS A 578 -5.79 -3.27 -18.11
N TRP A 579 -6.99 -2.76 -18.36
CA TRP A 579 -7.24 -1.59 -19.21
C TRP A 579 -7.29 -0.35 -18.34
N MET A 580 -6.59 0.68 -18.75
CA MET A 580 -6.52 1.93 -18.01
C MET A 580 -7.05 3.06 -18.91
N HIS A 581 -7.94 3.87 -18.36
CA HIS A 581 -8.60 4.98 -19.06
C HIS A 581 -8.19 6.29 -18.40
N ASP A 582 -8.15 7.35 -19.18
CA ASP A 582 -7.90 8.73 -18.75
C ASP A 582 -6.60 8.86 -17.92
N GLN A 583 -5.56 8.17 -18.41
CA GLN A 583 -4.25 8.20 -17.77
C GLN A 583 -3.60 9.56 -18.01
N VAL A 584 -3.11 10.18 -16.93
CA VAL A 584 -2.48 11.50 -17.00
C VAL A 584 -1.00 11.35 -17.31
N ASP A 585 -0.54 12.05 -18.33
CA ASP A 585 0.86 12.30 -18.65
C ASP A 585 1.04 13.82 -18.90
N TYR A 586 2.19 14.27 -19.33
CA TYR A 586 2.49 15.70 -19.52
C TYR A 586 3.35 15.92 -20.75
N ILE A 587 3.34 17.16 -21.28
CA ILE A 587 4.19 17.60 -22.38
C ILE A 587 5.68 17.54 -21.97
N ASP A 588 6.61 17.50 -22.92
CA ASP A 588 8.04 17.64 -22.61
C ASP A 588 8.35 19.02 -22.05
N GLY A 589 9.20 19.04 -21.02
CA GLY A 589 9.56 20.27 -20.34
C GLY A 589 8.42 20.88 -19.54
N ALA A 590 7.39 20.09 -19.18
CA ALA A 590 6.30 20.57 -18.34
C ALA A 590 6.82 21.11 -17.01
N ASP A 591 6.38 22.32 -16.67
CA ASP A 591 6.60 22.92 -15.37
C ASP A 591 5.53 22.42 -14.39
N VAL A 592 5.89 21.41 -13.61
CA VAL A 592 4.97 20.76 -12.66
C VAL A 592 5.07 21.35 -11.25
N PHE A 593 6.05 22.24 -11.00
CA PHE A 593 6.34 22.74 -9.66
C PHE A 593 5.70 24.11 -9.42
N VAL A 594 4.75 24.19 -8.47
CA VAL A 594 4.03 25.42 -8.08
C VAL A 594 3.49 26.18 -9.30
N ASN A 595 2.87 25.47 -10.23
CA ASN A 595 2.35 26.05 -11.46
C ASN A 595 0.83 26.19 -11.40
N GLN A 596 0.34 27.44 -11.43
CA GLN A 596 -1.09 27.76 -11.46
C GLN A 596 -1.80 27.15 -12.69
N TYR A 597 -1.08 27.06 -13.81
CA TYR A 597 -1.57 26.59 -15.10
C TYR A 597 -1.13 25.16 -15.43
N LEU A 598 -0.83 24.35 -14.42
CA LEU A 598 -0.37 22.98 -14.59
C LEU A 598 -1.25 22.18 -15.55
N GLU A 599 -2.57 22.34 -15.48
CA GLU A 599 -3.55 21.61 -16.29
C GLU A 599 -3.39 21.87 -17.81
N SER A 600 -2.84 23.04 -18.20
CA SER A 600 -2.54 23.36 -19.60
C SER A 600 -1.44 22.47 -20.20
N GLN A 601 -0.64 21.86 -19.35
CA GLN A 601 0.53 21.04 -19.72
C GLN A 601 0.28 19.54 -19.52
N LEU A 602 -0.89 19.18 -18.99
CA LEU A 602 -1.27 17.78 -18.82
C LEU A 602 -1.95 17.21 -20.07
N LEU A 603 -1.66 15.96 -20.31
CA LEU A 603 -2.21 15.16 -21.41
C LEU A 603 -3.00 13.98 -20.81
N SER A 604 -4.07 13.58 -21.48
CA SER A 604 -4.85 12.40 -21.13
C SER A 604 -4.69 11.31 -22.19
N GLY A 605 -4.64 10.06 -21.75
CA GLY A 605 -4.49 8.94 -22.66
C GLY A 605 -5.00 7.63 -22.10
N LYS A 606 -4.67 6.56 -22.78
CA LYS A 606 -5.04 5.19 -22.41
C LYS A 606 -3.80 4.43 -21.96
N GLY A 607 -4.01 3.42 -21.10
CA GLY A 607 -2.97 2.52 -20.68
C GLY A 607 -3.41 1.07 -20.75
N ARG A 608 -2.42 0.17 -20.78
CA ARG A 608 -2.64 -1.26 -20.61
C ARG A 608 -1.50 -1.86 -19.79
N ALA A 609 -1.84 -2.83 -18.94
CA ALA A 609 -0.86 -3.62 -18.23
C ALA A 609 -1.30 -5.08 -18.23
N TYR A 610 -0.37 -6.00 -18.48
CA TYR A 610 -0.67 -7.43 -18.47
C TYR A 610 0.56 -8.24 -18.10
N GLY A 611 0.34 -9.43 -17.55
CA GLY A 611 1.47 -10.26 -17.14
C GLY A 611 1.07 -11.60 -16.56
N LEU A 612 2.12 -12.36 -16.25
CA LEU A 612 2.08 -13.65 -15.58
C LEU A 612 2.91 -13.58 -14.30
N GLU A 613 2.30 -13.98 -13.20
CA GLU A 613 2.92 -14.06 -11.87
C GLU A 613 3.03 -15.53 -11.46
N LEU A 614 4.23 -15.99 -11.15
CA LEU A 614 4.49 -17.31 -10.56
C LEU A 614 4.96 -17.13 -9.13
N TYR A 615 4.42 -17.90 -8.22
CA TYR A 615 4.77 -17.85 -6.81
C TYR A 615 4.89 -19.24 -6.22
N GLY A 616 5.94 -19.46 -5.46
CA GLY A 616 6.16 -20.67 -4.71
C GLY A 616 6.62 -20.35 -3.30
N LYS A 617 5.96 -20.92 -2.29
CA LYS A 617 6.26 -20.73 -0.87
C LYS A 617 6.44 -22.06 -0.18
N LYS A 618 7.47 -22.15 0.66
CA LYS A 618 7.71 -23.28 1.56
C LYS A 618 7.45 -22.83 2.99
N ASN A 619 6.46 -23.45 3.63
CA ASN A 619 5.94 -23.04 4.94
C ASN A 619 6.62 -23.73 6.13
N GLN A 620 7.19 -24.92 5.96
CA GLN A 620 7.60 -25.81 7.05
C GLN A 620 9.06 -26.27 6.92
N GLY A 621 9.64 -26.69 8.04
CA GLY A 621 11.00 -27.19 8.15
C GLY A 621 12.02 -26.08 8.44
N ARG A 622 13.29 -26.46 8.57
CA ARG A 622 14.40 -25.52 8.89
C ARG A 622 14.64 -24.48 7.82
N LEU A 623 14.38 -24.80 6.57
CA LEU A 623 14.43 -23.87 5.44
C LEU A 623 13.00 -23.53 5.02
N THR A 624 12.64 -22.27 5.14
CA THR A 624 11.33 -21.69 4.73
C THR A 624 11.56 -20.48 3.86
N GLY A 625 10.50 -19.96 3.23
CA GLY A 625 10.61 -18.75 2.40
C GLY A 625 9.74 -18.84 1.16
N TRP A 626 9.98 -17.91 0.23
CA TRP A 626 9.25 -17.87 -1.04
C TRP A 626 10.13 -17.38 -2.18
N MET A 627 9.70 -17.75 -3.36
CA MET A 627 10.22 -17.25 -4.62
C MET A 627 9.06 -16.73 -5.47
N SER A 628 9.24 -15.59 -6.10
CA SER A 628 8.30 -15.04 -7.07
C SER A 628 8.99 -14.69 -8.38
N TYR A 629 8.25 -14.86 -9.47
CA TYR A 629 8.62 -14.40 -10.80
C TYR A 629 7.44 -13.67 -11.42
N THR A 630 7.70 -12.48 -11.95
CA THR A 630 6.70 -11.70 -12.69
C THR A 630 7.26 -11.41 -14.08
N LEU A 631 6.48 -11.76 -15.10
CA LEU A 631 6.66 -11.34 -16.47
C LEU A 631 5.55 -10.32 -16.77
N GLY A 632 5.91 -9.06 -17.07
CA GLY A 632 4.92 -8.00 -17.18
C GLY A 632 5.20 -6.99 -18.29
N TRP A 633 4.16 -6.32 -18.73
CA TRP A 633 4.18 -5.20 -19.67
C TRP A 633 3.28 -4.10 -19.16
N THR A 634 3.75 -2.87 -19.28
CA THR A 634 2.98 -1.66 -18.95
C THR A 634 3.24 -0.58 -19.97
N GLU A 635 2.20 -0.18 -20.67
CA GLU A 635 2.30 0.74 -21.79
C GLU A 635 1.21 1.81 -21.72
N LEU A 636 1.53 3.00 -22.18
CA LEU A 636 0.61 4.11 -22.39
C LEU A 636 0.49 4.44 -23.88
N LYS A 637 -0.62 5.06 -24.23
CA LYS A 637 -0.89 5.66 -25.54
C LYS A 637 -1.52 7.02 -25.32
N VAL A 638 -0.77 8.09 -25.60
CA VAL A 638 -1.15 9.48 -25.33
C VAL A 638 -0.89 10.29 -26.60
N ASP A 639 -1.89 11.02 -27.07
CA ASP A 639 -1.72 11.89 -28.21
C ASP A 639 -0.75 13.02 -27.88
N GLY A 640 0.14 13.34 -28.81
CA GLY A 640 1.24 14.27 -28.61
C GLY A 640 2.55 13.62 -28.13
N ILE A 641 2.54 12.31 -27.81
CA ILE A 641 3.72 11.54 -27.39
C ILE A 641 3.89 10.34 -28.33
N ASN A 642 5.12 10.10 -28.80
CA ASN A 642 5.47 8.95 -29.66
C ASN A 642 4.49 8.76 -30.84
N TYR A 643 4.24 9.83 -31.57
CA TYR A 643 3.30 9.88 -32.71
C TYR A 643 3.92 9.54 -34.09
N GLY A 644 5.16 9.05 -34.10
CA GLY A 644 5.84 8.62 -35.33
C GLY A 644 5.94 9.72 -36.39
N GLY A 645 5.43 9.47 -37.60
CA GLY A 645 5.44 10.40 -38.73
C GLY A 645 4.24 11.35 -38.80
N ASP A 646 3.21 11.18 -38.00
CA ASP A 646 2.01 12.04 -38.00
C ASP A 646 2.28 13.37 -37.29
N LYS A 647 2.89 14.31 -37.98
CA LYS A 647 3.19 15.66 -37.42
C LYS A 647 1.98 16.57 -37.36
N VAL A 648 0.86 16.23 -37.95
CA VAL A 648 -0.35 17.07 -38.01
C VAL A 648 -1.26 16.77 -36.85
N ASN A 649 -1.73 15.52 -36.70
CA ASN A 649 -2.66 15.13 -35.64
C ASN A 649 -1.94 14.65 -34.39
N ARG A 650 -0.68 14.23 -34.52
CA ARG A 650 0.15 13.69 -33.43
C ARG A 650 -0.54 12.60 -32.61
N ILE A 651 -1.23 11.68 -33.27
CA ILE A 651 -1.87 10.51 -32.65
C ILE A 651 -0.78 9.61 -32.10
N GLY A 652 -0.76 9.44 -30.78
CA GLY A 652 0.28 8.67 -30.10
C GLY A 652 0.23 7.18 -30.41
N ASP A 653 1.38 6.54 -30.36
CA ASP A 653 1.54 5.08 -30.34
C ASP A 653 1.77 4.55 -28.94
N TRP A 654 1.70 3.23 -28.76
CA TRP A 654 1.99 2.57 -27.50
C TRP A 654 3.47 2.71 -27.13
N TYR A 655 3.77 3.20 -25.91
CA TYR A 655 5.12 3.28 -25.38
C TYR A 655 5.17 2.75 -23.94
N PRO A 656 6.30 2.15 -23.53
CA PRO A 656 6.44 1.63 -22.17
C PRO A 656 6.46 2.77 -21.14
N THR A 657 5.86 2.52 -19.99
CA THR A 657 5.96 3.45 -18.85
C THR A 657 7.37 3.44 -18.25
N ARG A 658 7.73 4.46 -17.49
CA ARG A 658 9.03 4.55 -16.79
C ARG A 658 9.25 3.43 -15.76
N TYR A 659 8.18 2.82 -15.28
CA TYR A 659 8.16 1.73 -14.31
C TYR A 659 7.83 0.36 -14.95
N ASP A 660 7.86 0.25 -16.27
CA ASP A 660 7.72 -1.03 -16.97
C ASP A 660 8.94 -1.91 -16.68
N GLN A 661 8.71 -3.08 -16.11
CA GLN A 661 9.72 -4.08 -15.78
C GLN A 661 9.33 -5.41 -16.38
N ARG A 662 10.08 -5.84 -17.39
CA ARG A 662 9.76 -7.05 -18.16
C ARG A 662 9.90 -8.31 -17.32
N HIS A 663 11.02 -8.46 -16.64
CA HIS A 663 11.34 -9.61 -15.80
C HIS A 663 11.65 -9.15 -14.38
N ASN A 664 11.02 -9.80 -13.41
CA ASN A 664 11.23 -9.52 -12.00
C ASN A 664 11.26 -10.84 -11.24
N VAL A 665 12.42 -11.21 -10.70
CA VAL A 665 12.64 -12.42 -9.88
C VAL A 665 12.97 -12.00 -8.47
N LYS A 666 12.31 -12.60 -7.47
CA LYS A 666 12.56 -12.32 -6.06
C LYS A 666 12.58 -13.60 -5.26
N LEU A 667 13.46 -13.63 -4.28
CA LEU A 667 13.60 -14.74 -3.34
C LEU A 667 13.73 -14.15 -1.93
N ALA A 668 12.96 -14.70 -1.00
CA ALA A 668 13.17 -14.54 0.43
C ALA A 668 13.34 -15.94 1.05
N ALA A 669 14.46 -16.17 1.71
CA ALA A 669 14.81 -17.46 2.30
C ALA A 669 15.21 -17.28 3.77
N PHE A 670 14.73 -18.20 4.62
CA PHE A 670 15.01 -18.23 6.06
C PHE A 670 15.48 -19.63 6.43
N TYR A 671 16.62 -19.70 7.09
CA TYR A 671 17.20 -20.97 7.54
C TYR A 671 17.45 -20.95 9.04
N GLU A 672 16.76 -21.79 9.77
CA GLU A 672 16.97 -21.99 11.22
C GLU A 672 18.01 -23.08 11.44
N LEU A 673 19.23 -22.65 11.79
CA LEU A 673 20.31 -23.58 12.12
C LEU A 673 19.97 -24.34 13.42
N ASN A 674 19.52 -23.60 14.41
CA ASN A 674 19.03 -24.07 15.70
C ASN A 674 18.19 -22.96 16.38
N ASP A 675 17.68 -23.18 17.59
CA ASP A 675 16.83 -22.24 18.33
C ASP A 675 17.49 -20.88 18.61
N LYS A 676 18.82 -20.80 18.52
CA LYS A 676 19.59 -19.59 18.81
C LYS A 676 20.04 -18.84 17.56
N VAL A 677 20.28 -19.55 16.46
CA VAL A 677 20.89 -18.94 15.27
C VAL A 677 20.02 -19.21 14.05
N SER A 678 19.62 -18.13 13.40
CA SER A 678 18.93 -18.19 12.11
C SER A 678 19.64 -17.31 11.07
N PHE A 679 19.53 -17.70 9.82
CA PHE A 679 20.02 -16.96 8.66
C PHE A 679 18.85 -16.55 7.78
N SER A 680 18.98 -15.43 7.12
CA SER A 680 18.03 -14.94 6.11
C SER A 680 18.75 -14.41 4.88
N ALA A 681 18.09 -14.52 3.73
CA ALA A 681 18.60 -13.99 2.48
C ALA A 681 17.45 -13.46 1.62
N ASN A 682 17.64 -12.28 1.05
CA ASN A 682 16.75 -11.72 0.05
C ASN A 682 17.55 -11.51 -1.24
N PHE A 683 17.01 -12.01 -2.35
CA PHE A 683 17.57 -11.74 -3.67
C PHE A 683 16.52 -11.11 -4.56
N SER A 684 16.92 -10.11 -5.32
CA SER A 684 16.07 -9.44 -6.33
C SER A 684 16.85 -9.30 -7.62
N TYR A 685 16.21 -9.65 -8.74
CA TYR A 685 16.62 -9.34 -10.09
C TYR A 685 15.47 -8.64 -10.80
N ILE A 686 15.75 -7.50 -11.43
CA ILE A 686 14.75 -6.67 -12.11
C ILE A 686 15.37 -6.23 -13.43
N SER A 687 14.70 -6.52 -14.55
CA SER A 687 15.13 -6.01 -15.84
C SER A 687 15.03 -4.48 -15.90
N GLY A 688 15.94 -3.86 -16.63
CA GLY A 688 16.09 -2.42 -16.72
C GLY A 688 14.79 -1.70 -17.06
N THR A 689 14.52 -0.59 -16.39
CA THR A 689 13.37 0.28 -16.63
C THR A 689 13.58 1.20 -17.81
N PRO A 690 12.50 1.57 -18.53
CA PRO A 690 12.59 2.52 -19.64
C PRO A 690 12.99 3.92 -19.17
N THR A 691 13.80 4.58 -19.99
CA THR A 691 14.17 5.99 -19.86
C THR A 691 14.27 6.63 -21.23
N THR A 692 14.22 7.94 -21.28
CA THR A 692 14.35 8.68 -22.53
C THR A 692 15.79 9.10 -22.76
N PHE A 693 16.41 8.57 -23.81
CA PHE A 693 17.70 9.06 -24.28
C PHE A 693 17.51 10.19 -25.28
N PRO A 694 18.27 11.28 -25.17
CA PRO A 694 18.23 12.35 -26.15
C PRO A 694 18.77 11.83 -27.51
N THR A 695 18.02 12.10 -28.56
CA THR A 695 18.36 11.69 -29.94
C THR A 695 18.81 12.88 -30.79
N ASP A 696 18.50 14.10 -30.34
CA ASP A 696 18.80 15.34 -31.00
C ASP A 696 19.65 16.27 -30.09
N ARG A 697 20.17 17.34 -30.71
CA ARG A 697 20.96 18.38 -30.03
C ARG A 697 20.47 19.75 -30.47
N LEU A 698 20.31 20.64 -29.51
CA LEU A 698 20.04 22.04 -29.75
C LEU A 698 21.32 22.85 -29.56
N ASN A 699 21.60 23.76 -30.47
CA ASN A 699 22.65 24.76 -30.29
C ASN A 699 22.00 26.09 -29.91
N VAL A 700 22.22 26.56 -28.68
CA VAL A 700 21.66 27.77 -28.16
C VAL A 700 22.79 28.66 -27.68
N ALA A 701 22.99 29.79 -28.38
CA ALA A 701 24.04 30.78 -28.06
C ALA A 701 25.45 30.20 -27.93
N GLY A 702 25.79 29.14 -28.69
CA GLY A 702 27.07 28.46 -28.65
C GLY A 702 27.18 27.34 -27.62
N TYR A 703 26.10 27.05 -26.90
CA TYR A 703 26.00 25.89 -26.03
C TYR A 703 25.23 24.80 -26.76
N VAL A 704 25.75 23.60 -26.73
CA VAL A 704 25.07 22.42 -27.28
C VAL A 704 24.36 21.71 -26.12
N VAL A 705 23.05 21.53 -26.25
CA VAL A 705 22.22 20.88 -25.23
C VAL A 705 21.62 19.61 -25.83
N PRO A 706 21.75 18.46 -25.17
CA PRO A 706 21.01 17.26 -25.56
C PRO A 706 19.51 17.55 -25.54
N TYR A 707 18.82 17.22 -26.61
CA TYR A 707 17.40 17.47 -26.75
C TYR A 707 16.60 16.16 -26.73
N ILE A 708 15.59 16.12 -25.87
CA ILE A 708 14.65 15.02 -25.81
C ILE A 708 13.45 15.36 -26.69
N ASN A 709 13.15 14.47 -27.62
CA ASN A 709 12.03 14.65 -28.56
C ASN A 709 10.78 13.91 -27.98
N ASN A 710 9.62 14.56 -27.98
CA ASN A 710 8.32 13.96 -27.62
C ASN A 710 8.03 12.67 -28.36
N ASN A 711 8.55 12.53 -29.56
CA ASN A 711 8.31 11.40 -30.43
C ASN A 711 9.15 10.14 -30.08
N GLU A 712 9.97 10.20 -29.03
CA GLU A 712 10.89 9.14 -28.65
C GLU A 712 10.96 8.93 -27.14
N ARG A 713 9.86 9.17 -26.43
CA ARG A 713 9.79 8.99 -24.98
C ARG A 713 9.98 7.53 -24.60
N ASN A 714 10.81 7.28 -23.56
CA ASN A 714 11.11 5.96 -23.03
C ASN A 714 11.68 4.98 -24.06
N ASN A 715 12.53 5.49 -24.94
CA ASN A 715 13.11 4.80 -26.09
C ASN A 715 14.26 3.84 -25.73
N TYR A 716 14.78 3.88 -24.51
CA TYR A 716 15.90 3.08 -24.06
C TYR A 716 15.63 2.44 -22.69
N ARG A 717 16.35 1.36 -22.34
CA ARG A 717 16.30 0.76 -21.01
C ARG A 717 17.64 0.90 -20.30
N ILE A 718 17.59 1.32 -19.04
CA ILE A 718 18.79 1.31 -18.18
C ILE A 718 19.23 -0.12 -17.92
N PRO A 719 20.49 -0.35 -17.49
CA PRO A 719 20.97 -1.69 -17.14
C PRO A 719 20.14 -2.38 -16.05
N ASP A 720 20.17 -3.71 -16.05
CA ASP A 720 19.43 -4.53 -15.08
C ASP A 720 19.87 -4.29 -13.63
N TYR A 721 18.92 -4.30 -12.74
CA TYR A 721 19.12 -4.24 -11.30
C TYR A 721 19.15 -5.64 -10.69
N HIS A 722 20.15 -5.93 -9.85
CA HIS A 722 20.09 -7.11 -8.98
C HIS A 722 20.85 -6.90 -7.68
N ARG A 723 20.37 -7.53 -6.61
CA ARG A 723 20.91 -7.38 -5.27
C ARG A 723 20.68 -8.62 -4.43
N LEU A 724 21.66 -8.92 -3.59
CA LEU A 724 21.57 -9.93 -2.54
C LEU A 724 21.79 -9.26 -1.17
N ASP A 725 20.84 -9.47 -0.27
CA ASP A 725 20.92 -9.05 1.12
C ASP A 725 20.97 -10.29 2.00
N LEU A 726 21.85 -10.29 3.00
CA LEU A 726 22.05 -11.40 3.93
C LEU A 726 21.79 -10.95 5.36
N GLY A 727 21.23 -11.84 6.17
CA GLY A 727 21.00 -11.61 7.58
C GLY A 727 21.34 -12.81 8.44
N MET A 728 21.75 -12.55 9.67
CA MET A 728 21.93 -13.54 10.73
C MET A 728 21.32 -12.98 12.01
N SER A 729 20.49 -13.76 12.69
CA SER A 729 19.95 -13.42 14.01
C SER A 729 20.46 -14.40 15.06
N ILE A 730 20.92 -13.87 16.18
CA ILE A 730 21.34 -14.64 17.36
C ILE A 730 20.35 -14.31 18.48
N ASN A 731 19.48 -15.26 18.79
CA ASN A 731 18.38 -15.14 19.75
C ASN A 731 18.84 -15.45 21.18
N ASN A 732 18.16 -14.90 22.17
CA ASN A 732 18.33 -15.16 23.58
C ASN A 732 19.78 -14.94 24.08
N VAL A 733 20.38 -13.79 23.70
CA VAL A 733 21.78 -13.48 24.00
C VAL A 733 21.99 -13.19 25.47
N TRP A 734 21.15 -12.37 26.10
CA TRP A 734 21.25 -11.99 27.50
C TRP A 734 20.03 -12.36 28.32
N ARG A 735 18.81 -12.35 27.72
CA ARG A 735 17.53 -12.51 28.43
C ARG A 735 17.06 -13.94 28.52
N GLY A 736 17.37 -14.82 27.59
CA GLY A 736 17.04 -16.24 27.63
C GLY A 736 17.82 -17.08 28.66
N LYS A 737 18.62 -16.43 29.54
CA LYS A 737 19.31 -17.11 30.64
C LYS A 737 18.33 -17.32 31.80
N LYS A 738 18.47 -18.48 32.52
CA LYS A 738 17.63 -18.88 33.64
C LYS A 738 17.38 -17.70 34.60
N GLY A 739 16.09 -17.33 34.80
CA GLY A 739 15.62 -16.33 35.75
C GLY A 739 15.42 -14.92 35.19
N ARG A 740 15.60 -14.67 33.90
CA ARG A 740 15.24 -13.40 33.24
C ARG A 740 14.05 -13.57 32.31
N SER A 741 12.99 -12.83 32.57
CA SER A 741 11.84 -12.75 31.66
C SER A 741 12.19 -11.93 30.41
N GLY A 742 11.63 -12.29 29.26
CA GLY A 742 11.74 -11.55 28.00
C GLY A 742 12.65 -12.24 26.97
N GLU A 743 12.58 -11.70 25.75
CA GLU A 743 13.31 -12.17 24.58
C GLU A 743 14.25 -11.08 24.10
N ASP A 744 15.39 -11.45 23.55
CA ASP A 744 16.30 -10.52 22.89
C ASP A 744 17.05 -11.20 21.74
N ASN A 745 17.45 -10.40 20.76
CA ASN A 745 18.33 -10.88 19.71
C ASN A 745 19.31 -9.83 19.24
N ILE A 746 20.43 -10.30 18.69
CA ILE A 746 21.36 -9.52 17.89
C ILE A 746 21.13 -9.91 16.44
N ALA A 747 20.72 -8.93 15.63
CA ALA A 747 20.59 -9.06 14.19
C ALA A 747 21.82 -8.43 13.51
N ILE A 748 22.50 -9.20 12.68
CA ILE A 748 23.59 -8.74 11.83
C ILE A 748 23.11 -8.86 10.40
N SER A 749 23.24 -7.81 9.61
CA SER A 749 22.82 -7.82 8.22
C SER A 749 23.86 -7.19 7.30
N VAL A 750 23.82 -7.63 6.06
CA VAL A 750 24.67 -7.11 4.99
C VAL A 750 23.76 -6.81 3.81
N TYR A 751 23.57 -5.55 3.53
CA TYR A 751 22.84 -5.09 2.37
C TYR A 751 23.78 -4.99 1.17
N ASN A 752 23.30 -5.40 -0.03
CA ASN A 752 24.09 -5.43 -1.25
C ASN A 752 25.41 -6.21 -1.08
N ALA A 753 25.31 -7.48 -0.72
CA ALA A 753 26.45 -8.31 -0.25
C ALA A 753 27.63 -8.45 -1.23
N TYR A 754 27.44 -8.17 -2.51
CA TYR A 754 28.51 -8.18 -3.52
C TYR A 754 28.82 -6.77 -4.08
N GLY A 755 28.30 -5.69 -3.45
CA GLY A 755 28.70 -4.32 -3.74
C GLY A 755 28.38 -3.83 -5.16
N ARG A 756 27.26 -4.30 -5.75
CA ARG A 756 26.86 -3.88 -7.10
C ARG A 756 26.42 -2.42 -7.12
N GLN A 757 26.93 -1.67 -8.07
CA GLN A 757 26.46 -0.33 -8.39
C GLN A 757 25.21 -0.43 -9.28
N ASN A 758 24.04 -0.57 -8.62
CA ASN A 758 22.78 -0.66 -9.32
C ASN A 758 22.39 0.69 -9.93
N PRO A 759 21.85 0.70 -11.18
CA PRO A 759 21.42 1.95 -11.78
C PRO A 759 20.16 2.48 -11.09
N PHE A 760 20.18 3.75 -10.70
CA PHE A 760 19.02 4.50 -10.28
C PHE A 760 18.47 5.37 -11.41
N SER A 761 19.36 6.14 -12.05
CA SER A 761 19.04 6.95 -13.20
C SER A 761 20.27 7.11 -14.12
N ILE A 762 20.02 7.61 -15.32
CA ILE A 762 21.08 8.01 -16.24
C ILE A 762 20.88 9.49 -16.54
N TYR A 763 21.93 10.27 -16.39
CA TYR A 763 21.95 11.66 -16.80
C TYR A 763 23.00 11.88 -17.91
N PHE A 764 22.76 12.90 -18.71
CA PHE A 764 23.59 13.24 -19.86
C PHE A 764 24.35 14.52 -19.57
N SER A 765 25.65 14.49 -19.80
CA SER A 765 26.53 15.64 -19.65
C SER A 765 27.39 15.84 -20.90
N GLN A 766 27.76 17.07 -21.13
CA GLN A 766 28.66 17.49 -22.20
C GLN A 766 29.82 18.28 -21.61
N GLU A 767 30.87 18.47 -22.42
CA GLU A 767 31.95 19.37 -22.07
C GLU A 767 31.41 20.77 -21.71
N ARG A 768 31.89 21.31 -20.61
CA ARG A 768 31.46 22.64 -20.14
C ARG A 768 32.14 23.75 -20.97
N GLY A 769 31.34 24.68 -21.43
CA GLY A 769 31.80 25.87 -22.14
C GLY A 769 31.11 26.13 -23.48
N ARG A 770 31.41 27.25 -24.09
CA ARG A 770 30.90 27.55 -25.44
C ARG A 770 31.70 26.75 -26.47
N ILE A 771 31.00 26.03 -27.28
CA ILE A 771 31.58 25.21 -28.36
C ILE A 771 31.20 25.87 -29.67
N PRO A 772 32.18 26.16 -30.58
CA PRO A 772 31.87 26.73 -31.87
C PRO A 772 30.85 25.86 -32.63
N VAL A 773 29.95 26.50 -33.36
CA VAL A 773 28.95 25.80 -34.18
C VAL A 773 29.68 24.90 -35.20
N GLY A 774 29.26 23.62 -35.24
CA GLY A 774 29.86 22.63 -36.14
C GLY A 774 31.05 21.86 -35.55
N SER A 775 31.51 22.21 -34.32
CA SER A 775 32.52 21.38 -33.63
C SER A 775 31.94 20.08 -33.16
N PRO A 776 32.71 18.99 -33.12
CA PRO A 776 32.28 17.73 -32.53
C PRO A 776 32.08 17.94 -31.01
N VAL A 777 30.96 17.44 -30.51
CA VAL A 777 30.60 17.49 -29.08
C VAL A 777 30.36 16.07 -28.60
N GLU A 778 31.06 15.67 -27.53
CA GLU A 778 30.83 14.39 -26.89
C GLU A 778 29.73 14.56 -25.83
N THR A 779 28.73 13.70 -25.90
CA THR A 779 27.70 13.57 -24.87
C THR A 779 27.95 12.30 -24.10
N ASN A 780 28.19 12.40 -22.79
CA ASN A 780 28.42 11.27 -21.91
C ASN A 780 27.14 10.91 -21.18
N ALA A 781 26.77 9.62 -21.22
CA ALA A 781 25.73 9.07 -20.40
C ALA A 781 26.33 8.54 -19.09
N THR A 782 26.01 9.16 -17.98
CA THR A 782 26.54 8.78 -16.67
C THR A 782 25.46 8.08 -15.85
N GLN A 783 25.75 6.86 -15.37
CA GLN A 783 24.89 6.13 -14.47
C GLN A 783 25.02 6.68 -13.03
N LEU A 784 23.91 7.07 -12.47
CA LEU A 784 23.80 7.36 -11.05
C LEU A 784 23.41 6.09 -10.30
N SER A 785 24.19 5.73 -9.28
CA SER A 785 23.88 4.67 -8.32
C SER A 785 23.79 5.28 -6.93
N ILE A 786 22.72 5.01 -6.19
CA ILE A 786 22.52 5.59 -4.85
C ILE A 786 23.35 4.81 -3.82
N ILE A 787 23.23 3.48 -3.84
CA ILE A 787 24.02 2.60 -2.99
C ILE A 787 24.89 1.71 -3.88
N GLY A 788 26.16 2.05 -3.97
CA GLY A 788 27.14 1.32 -4.80
C GLY A 788 28.07 0.40 -4.01
N SER A 789 27.87 0.25 -2.70
CA SER A 789 28.75 -0.50 -1.80
C SER A 789 28.01 -1.49 -0.92
N VAL A 790 28.79 -2.36 -0.26
CA VAL A 790 28.29 -3.24 0.79
C VAL A 790 27.99 -2.42 2.04
N ILE A 791 26.79 -2.54 2.61
CA ILE A 791 26.42 -1.88 3.86
C ILE A 791 26.18 -2.94 4.96
N PRO A 792 27.16 -3.15 5.86
CA PRO A 792 26.93 -3.95 7.05
C PRO A 792 26.14 -3.18 8.09
N ALA A 793 25.32 -3.87 8.85
CA ALA A 793 24.59 -3.29 9.97
C ALA A 793 24.43 -4.30 11.11
N ILE A 794 24.30 -3.77 12.31
CA ILE A 794 24.02 -4.53 13.52
C ILE A 794 22.89 -3.84 14.29
N ALA A 795 21.99 -4.66 14.85
CA ALA A 795 20.95 -4.18 15.74
C ALA A 795 20.75 -5.12 16.91
N TYR A 796 20.51 -4.56 18.07
CA TYR A 796 20.07 -5.28 19.26
C TYR A 796 18.57 -5.01 19.46
N ASN A 797 17.77 -6.06 19.48
CA ASN A 797 16.33 -5.98 19.71
C ASN A 797 15.98 -6.69 21.03
N PHE A 798 14.95 -6.20 21.71
CA PHE A 798 14.50 -6.75 22.98
C PHE A 798 12.98 -6.65 23.13
N LYS A 799 12.42 -7.57 23.92
CA LYS A 799 11.02 -7.56 24.36
C LYS A 799 10.95 -8.09 25.79
N PHE A 800 10.26 -7.36 26.69
CA PHE A 800 10.05 -7.74 28.08
C PHE A 800 8.78 -7.10 28.67
#